data_ecdf625d333ecee46b679962798ada33
#
_entry.id   ecdf625d333ecee46b679962798ada33
#
_cell.length_a   1.000
_cell.length_b   1.000
_cell.length_c   1.000
_cell.angle_alpha   90.00
_cell.angle_beta   90.00
_cell.angle_gamma   90.00
#
_symmetry.space_group_name_H-M   'P 1'
#
loop_
_entity.id
_entity.type
_entity.pdbx_description
1 polymer ?
#
loop_
_entity_poly.entity_id
_entity_poly.type
_entity_poly.pdbx_seq_one_letter_code
_entity_poly.pdbx_strand_id
1 'polypeptide(L)'
;MTINNKYKDIFCGHRILITMILCLFGLWQSQSLRAQNVTEKKGDKFYIDHADNLRHNQLEMPDVMIAKGDVRFRYKGMTLKCDSAYFNEKSNWFKAFSRVHITRPGGVTLDCQRLHYDGFAQMVHARGKVVAREPGRSLRCDSLDYNTASKVANYFGGRGTLVYNGNTVVADQGDYNTETHDANFFGDVVMFTPKYRITTPEAHGNTETGLVHVVGKSVIKTAKGEVVHTNDGTYNSKTDQMELNGRSTITSPKQDVEGDNIIYNSSTGEAEGHGNVKIVDKANNRTIIGQDVFYNEKTGHSNARGNVKIDDRKAQRVITGDEVTYNAKSGYSAGRGNVKIVDKLKQRTITGRDLTYNSNTHEGTGEGNVYYIDYKGKHAFYGDYLHYTDSAAIAFGGNPGPVAKDFSQGDTLFVHADTISMKGFHMNTPQMYREVYGVNNVRAYRTDVQAVCGFMVANSKDSCLMMYDYPIVWSGTRQLVGDSIKAYMNDSTIRQAFVYGNAFSIEKLPEAKYYNQISSKDMRADFVNGAIRRVDAWGNVEVVFYHTDKDSTLIGHNYTETDTLRMFISPVRKLQKIWMSKSNGVISPMTQIPPDKLTLPRFELFDEARPKDKNDIFRLAPRKTSATVRNSRVSLPPRQQIE
;
A
#
# COMPACT_ATOMS: atom_id res chain seq x y z
N MET A 1 32.99 -12.69 22.79
CA MET A 1 32.67 -11.74 23.86
C MET A 1 31.18 -11.83 24.15
N THR A 2 30.91 -12.26 25.34
CA THR A 2 29.70 -12.75 25.98
C THR A 2 28.45 -11.89 25.77
N ILE A 3 27.37 -12.47 25.25
CA ILE A 3 26.01 -11.88 25.31
C ILE A 3 25.19 -12.74 26.28
N ASN A 4 24.71 -12.08 27.29
CA ASN A 4 24.05 -12.57 28.48
C ASN A 4 22.72 -13.29 28.20
N ASN A 5 22.61 -14.49 28.69
CA ASN A 5 21.42 -15.32 28.89
C ASN A 5 20.51 -14.71 29.97
N LYS A 6 19.35 -14.17 29.61
CA LYS A 6 18.35 -13.71 30.59
C LYS A 6 16.88 -13.90 30.17
N TYR A 7 16.58 -14.93 29.41
CA TYR A 7 15.18 -15.33 29.14
C TYR A 7 15.06 -16.87 29.04
N LYS A 8 15.37 -17.59 30.11
CA LYS A 8 15.19 -19.06 30.16
C LYS A 8 14.41 -19.57 31.37
N ASP A 9 13.83 -18.73 32.22
CA ASP A 9 13.22 -19.18 33.48
C ASP A 9 11.73 -18.85 33.65
N ILE A 10 10.93 -18.69 32.56
CA ILE A 10 9.49 -18.47 32.65
C ILE A 10 8.65 -19.67 32.15
N PHE A 11 9.25 -20.72 31.61
CA PHE A 11 8.50 -21.89 31.08
C PHE A 11 8.60 -23.17 31.92
N CYS A 12 9.17 -23.13 33.11
CA CYS A 12 9.30 -24.33 33.97
C CYS A 12 8.28 -24.42 35.14
N GLY A 13 7.44 -23.38 35.36
CA GLY A 13 6.49 -23.33 36.50
C GLY A 13 5.12 -23.97 36.26
N HIS A 14 4.71 -24.23 35.03
CA HIS A 14 3.35 -24.72 34.72
C HIS A 14 3.26 -26.22 34.42
N ARG A 15 4.38 -26.96 34.33
CA ARG A 15 4.36 -28.42 34.14
C ARG A 15 4.35 -29.24 35.44
N ILE A 16 4.61 -28.64 36.58
CA ILE A 16 4.64 -29.32 37.88
C ILE A 16 3.26 -29.30 38.58
N LEU A 17 2.36 -28.37 38.23
CA LEU A 17 1.04 -28.30 38.82
C LEU A 17 0.00 -29.27 38.21
N ILE A 18 0.21 -29.70 36.95
CA ILE A 18 -0.69 -30.65 36.27
C ILE A 18 -0.37 -32.10 36.64
N THR A 19 0.85 -32.42 37.02
CA THR A 19 1.25 -33.77 37.44
C THR A 19 0.86 -34.08 38.91
N MET A 20 0.62 -33.07 39.72
CA MET A 20 0.18 -33.29 41.12
C MET A 20 -1.32 -33.51 41.27
N ILE A 21 -2.12 -33.03 40.32
CA ILE A 21 -3.59 -33.25 40.30
C ILE A 21 -3.97 -34.63 39.76
N LEU A 22 -3.12 -35.26 38.94
CA LEU A 22 -3.33 -36.62 38.44
C LEU A 22 -2.91 -37.74 39.39
N CYS A 23 -2.13 -37.45 40.41
CA CYS A 23 -1.75 -38.44 41.45
C CYS A 23 -2.68 -38.53 42.64
N LEU A 24 -3.68 -37.64 42.80
CA LEU A 24 -4.65 -37.68 43.88
C LEU A 24 -5.95 -38.40 43.52
N PHE A 25 -6.18 -38.81 42.29
CA PHE A 25 -7.32 -39.60 41.82
C PHE A 25 -7.00 -41.06 41.54
N GLY A 26 -5.76 -41.55 41.80
CA GLY A 26 -5.29 -42.89 41.49
C GLY A 26 -5.33 -43.91 42.64
N LEU A 27 -5.92 -43.59 43.81
CA LEU A 27 -5.86 -44.48 44.99
C LEU A 27 -7.24 -44.72 45.64
N TRP A 28 -8.27 -44.96 44.82
CA TRP A 28 -9.52 -45.52 45.38
C TRP A 28 -10.24 -46.42 44.37
N GLN A 29 -9.59 -47.49 43.95
CA GLN A 29 -10.25 -48.64 43.33
C GLN A 29 -9.59 -49.93 43.76
N SER A 30 -9.92 -50.35 44.97
CA SER A 30 -9.85 -51.75 45.38
C SER A 30 -10.86 -51.99 46.48
N GLN A 31 -12.13 -52.16 46.11
CA GLN A 31 -13.03 -52.95 46.94
C GLN A 31 -14.07 -53.66 46.08
N SER A 32 -13.91 -54.98 46.07
CA SER A 32 -14.90 -56.05 46.02
C SER A 32 -15.99 -55.99 44.94
N LEU A 33 -15.84 -56.81 43.95
CA LEU A 33 -16.93 -57.48 43.25
C LEU A 33 -17.85 -58.18 44.24
N ARG A 34 -18.89 -57.49 44.71
CA ARG A 34 -20.08 -58.13 45.24
C ARG A 34 -21.12 -58.14 44.11
N ALA A 35 -21.62 -59.33 43.81
CA ALA A 35 -22.78 -59.52 42.94
C ALA A 35 -23.89 -58.54 43.38
N GLN A 36 -24.15 -57.53 42.58
CA GLN A 36 -25.34 -56.71 42.72
C GLN A 36 -26.50 -57.54 42.27
N ASN A 37 -27.36 -57.90 43.25
CA ASN A 37 -28.72 -58.29 42.99
C ASN A 37 -29.32 -57.30 42.00
N VAL A 38 -29.86 -57.79 40.88
CA VAL A 38 -30.72 -57.03 39.97
C VAL A 38 -31.94 -56.63 40.80
N THR A 39 -31.87 -55.52 41.48
CA THR A 39 -33.06 -54.84 41.97
C THR A 39 -33.79 -54.35 40.74
N GLU A 40 -34.93 -54.94 40.42
CA GLU A 40 -35.92 -54.38 39.49
C GLU A 40 -36.02 -52.89 39.83
N LYS A 41 -35.70 -52.00 38.87
CA LYS A 41 -35.96 -50.59 38.99
C LYS A 41 -37.47 -50.42 39.16
N LYS A 42 -37.95 -50.28 40.38
CA LYS A 42 -39.33 -49.88 40.65
C LYS A 42 -39.57 -48.60 39.86
N GLY A 43 -40.48 -48.61 38.89
CA GLY A 43 -40.85 -47.46 38.09
C GLY A 43 -41.22 -46.30 39.00
N ASP A 44 -40.83 -45.07 38.64
CA ASP A 44 -41.20 -43.90 39.39
C ASP A 44 -42.72 -43.78 39.42
N LYS A 45 -43.29 -43.57 40.61
CA LYS A 45 -44.74 -43.55 40.78
C LYS A 45 -45.39 -42.28 40.27
N PHE A 46 -46.53 -42.43 39.58
CA PHE A 46 -47.44 -41.34 39.23
C PHE A 46 -48.38 -41.06 40.39
N TYR A 47 -48.49 -39.83 40.84
CA TYR A 47 -49.43 -39.41 41.90
C TYR A 47 -50.54 -38.58 41.27
N ILE A 48 -51.77 -39.08 41.23
CA ILE A 48 -52.95 -38.37 40.73
C ILE A 48 -53.50 -37.54 41.88
N ASP A 49 -53.47 -36.21 41.74
CA ASP A 49 -53.98 -35.27 42.76
C ASP A 49 -55.47 -34.99 42.53
N HIS A 50 -55.97 -35.03 41.27
CA HIS A 50 -57.37 -34.82 40.94
C HIS A 50 -57.72 -35.42 39.58
N ALA A 51 -58.93 -35.97 39.43
CA ALA A 51 -59.63 -36.27 38.23
C ALA A 51 -61.12 -36.46 38.50
N ASP A 52 -62.02 -35.90 37.68
CA ASP A 52 -63.43 -36.07 37.84
C ASP A 52 -63.86 -37.53 37.64
N ASN A 53 -63.15 -38.29 36.81
CA ASN A 53 -63.43 -39.66 36.48
C ASN A 53 -62.15 -40.46 36.29
N LEU A 54 -62.05 -41.60 37.03
CA LEU A 54 -60.91 -42.52 36.93
C LEU A 54 -61.41 -43.90 36.50
N ARG A 55 -60.88 -44.46 35.41
CA ARG A 55 -61.27 -45.76 34.90
C ARG A 55 -60.05 -46.65 34.70
N HIS A 56 -60.21 -47.92 35.03
CA HIS A 56 -59.28 -48.98 34.74
C HIS A 56 -60.08 -50.14 34.10
N ASN A 57 -59.72 -50.55 32.89
CA ASN A 57 -60.37 -51.64 32.18
C ASN A 57 -59.34 -52.73 31.87
N GLN A 58 -59.30 -53.76 32.70
CA GLN A 58 -58.37 -54.88 32.58
C GLN A 58 -58.58 -55.75 31.31
N LEU A 59 -59.80 -55.73 30.73
CA LEU A 59 -60.12 -56.55 29.56
C LEU A 59 -59.66 -55.90 28.24
N GLU A 60 -59.79 -54.58 28.13
CA GLU A 60 -59.49 -53.87 26.89
C GLU A 60 -58.08 -53.24 26.89
N MET A 61 -57.64 -52.74 28.03
CA MET A 61 -56.34 -52.09 28.20
C MET A 61 -55.73 -52.50 29.53
N PRO A 62 -55.17 -53.72 29.64
CA PRO A 62 -54.52 -54.15 30.87
C PRO A 62 -53.37 -53.18 31.23
N ASP A 63 -53.24 -52.92 32.50
CA ASP A 63 -52.21 -52.00 33.08
C ASP A 63 -52.34 -50.52 32.68
N VAL A 64 -53.44 -50.08 32.00
CA VAL A 64 -53.68 -48.65 31.70
C VAL A 64 -54.77 -48.08 32.56
N MET A 65 -54.45 -46.98 33.19
CA MET A 65 -55.37 -46.13 33.93
C MET A 65 -55.77 -44.91 33.09
N ILE A 66 -57.06 -44.61 33.01
CA ILE A 66 -57.62 -43.50 32.26
C ILE A 66 -58.23 -42.48 33.24
N ALA A 67 -57.72 -41.24 33.24
CA ALA A 67 -58.25 -40.12 33.99
C ALA A 67 -58.91 -39.10 33.04
N LYS A 68 -60.11 -38.60 33.41
CA LYS A 68 -60.84 -37.60 32.60
C LYS A 68 -61.43 -36.51 33.53
N GLY A 69 -61.41 -35.26 33.03
CA GLY A 69 -61.97 -34.06 33.72
C GLY A 69 -61.00 -33.48 34.73
N ASP A 70 -60.55 -32.25 34.49
CA ASP A 70 -59.59 -31.47 35.32
C ASP A 70 -58.48 -32.34 35.94
N VAL A 71 -57.81 -33.13 35.09
CA VAL A 71 -56.79 -34.08 35.52
C VAL A 71 -55.57 -33.34 36.01
N ARG A 72 -55.13 -33.63 37.24
CA ARG A 72 -53.91 -33.13 37.84
C ARG A 72 -53.10 -34.28 38.42
N PHE A 73 -51.83 -34.35 38.02
CA PHE A 73 -50.93 -35.37 38.59
C PHE A 73 -49.49 -34.87 38.73
N ARG A 74 -48.74 -35.56 39.59
CA ARG A 74 -47.32 -35.31 39.83
C ARG A 74 -46.47 -36.51 39.41
N TYR A 75 -45.34 -36.22 38.76
CA TYR A 75 -44.35 -37.19 38.37
C TYR A 75 -42.94 -36.58 38.41
N LYS A 76 -42.00 -37.20 39.12
CA LYS A 76 -40.61 -36.73 39.21
C LYS A 76 -40.46 -35.22 39.47
N GLY A 77 -41.22 -34.69 40.41
CA GLY A 77 -41.19 -33.29 40.81
C GLY A 77 -41.86 -32.30 39.82
N MET A 78 -42.44 -32.75 38.72
CA MET A 78 -43.30 -31.94 37.86
C MET A 78 -44.78 -32.10 38.24
N THR A 79 -45.53 -31.05 37.98
CA THR A 79 -47.00 -31.07 38.04
C THR A 79 -47.54 -30.94 36.63
N LEU A 80 -48.50 -31.81 36.28
CA LEU A 80 -49.17 -31.77 34.97
C LEU A 80 -50.67 -31.52 35.19
N LYS A 81 -51.28 -30.67 34.35
CA LYS A 81 -52.73 -30.43 34.24
C LYS A 81 -53.17 -30.69 32.82
N CYS A 82 -54.34 -31.34 32.64
CA CYS A 82 -54.93 -31.59 31.29
C CYS A 82 -56.41 -31.99 31.43
N ASP A 83 -57.10 -32.14 30.30
CA ASP A 83 -58.50 -32.56 30.29
C ASP A 83 -58.65 -34.09 30.41
N SER A 84 -57.69 -34.86 29.86
CA SER A 84 -57.66 -36.31 30.02
C SER A 84 -56.25 -36.85 29.94
N ALA A 85 -56.00 -37.96 30.63
CA ALA A 85 -54.70 -38.62 30.60
C ALA A 85 -54.84 -40.15 30.70
N TYR A 86 -53.87 -40.83 30.06
CA TYR A 86 -53.69 -42.28 30.06
C TYR A 86 -52.34 -42.58 30.71
N PHE A 87 -52.32 -43.49 31.69
CA PHE A 87 -51.12 -43.87 32.43
C PHE A 87 -50.90 -45.38 32.34
N ASN A 88 -49.66 -45.76 32.08
CA ASN A 88 -49.21 -47.13 32.26
C ASN A 88 -47.96 -47.15 33.14
N GLU A 89 -48.13 -47.50 34.39
CA GLU A 89 -47.06 -47.50 35.41
C GLU A 89 -46.02 -48.59 35.08
N LYS A 90 -46.49 -49.76 34.63
CA LYS A 90 -45.64 -50.93 34.32
C LYS A 90 -44.72 -50.66 33.15
N SER A 91 -45.24 -50.03 32.11
CA SER A 91 -44.49 -49.65 30.91
C SER A 91 -43.92 -48.22 31.01
N ASN A 92 -44.07 -47.59 32.14
CA ASN A 92 -43.51 -46.25 32.45
C ASN A 92 -43.81 -45.19 31.41
N TRP A 93 -45.06 -45.08 30.92
CA TRP A 93 -45.45 -44.02 30.00
C TRP A 93 -46.78 -43.37 30.42
N PHE A 94 -46.95 -42.11 29.94
CA PHE A 94 -48.25 -41.47 30.00
C PHE A 94 -48.54 -40.65 28.74
N LYS A 95 -49.85 -40.48 28.44
CA LYS A 95 -50.36 -39.60 27.41
C LYS A 95 -51.34 -38.63 28.01
N ALA A 96 -51.19 -37.32 27.71
CA ALA A 96 -52.08 -36.26 28.16
C ALA A 96 -52.69 -35.54 26.95
N PHE A 97 -53.95 -35.17 27.05
CA PHE A 97 -54.71 -34.60 25.96
C PHE A 97 -55.48 -33.38 26.42
N SER A 98 -55.50 -32.37 25.52
CA SER A 98 -56.19 -31.10 25.64
C SER A 98 -55.74 -30.24 26.83
N ARG A 99 -55.42 -28.98 26.58
CA ARG A 99 -54.97 -28.00 27.55
C ARG A 99 -53.85 -28.53 28.50
N VAL A 100 -52.92 -29.29 27.87
CA VAL A 100 -51.80 -29.83 28.66
C VAL A 100 -50.90 -28.70 29.16
N HIS A 101 -50.72 -28.61 30.47
CA HIS A 101 -49.85 -27.67 31.11
C HIS A 101 -48.95 -28.40 32.11
N ILE A 102 -47.64 -28.33 31.89
CA ILE A 102 -46.61 -28.88 32.79
C ILE A 102 -45.88 -27.72 33.50
N THR A 103 -45.65 -27.90 34.79
CA THR A 103 -44.80 -27.02 35.56
C THR A 103 -43.72 -27.86 36.27
N ARG A 104 -42.47 -27.37 36.21
CA ARG A 104 -41.33 -27.95 36.92
C ARG A 104 -40.70 -26.90 37.89
N PRO A 105 -40.01 -27.34 38.94
CA PRO A 105 -39.22 -26.43 39.77
C PRO A 105 -38.25 -25.60 38.92
N GLY A 106 -37.97 -24.34 39.33
CA GLY A 106 -37.13 -23.43 38.57
C GLY A 106 -37.88 -22.58 37.53
N GLY A 107 -39.22 -22.61 37.50
CA GLY A 107 -40.02 -21.75 36.61
C GLY A 107 -40.15 -22.29 35.18
N VAL A 108 -39.83 -23.57 34.96
CA VAL A 108 -39.97 -24.21 33.63
C VAL A 108 -41.43 -24.62 33.43
N THR A 109 -42.03 -24.22 32.31
CA THR A 109 -43.39 -24.59 31.91
C THR A 109 -43.44 -25.12 30.46
N LEU A 110 -44.37 -26.04 30.21
CA LEU A 110 -44.66 -26.54 28.86
C LEU A 110 -46.18 -26.57 28.65
N ASP A 111 -46.66 -25.88 27.63
CA ASP A 111 -48.06 -25.89 27.20
C ASP A 111 -48.15 -26.60 25.84
N CYS A 112 -49.15 -27.48 25.67
CA CYS A 112 -49.44 -28.13 24.36
C CYS A 112 -50.86 -28.73 24.33
N GLN A 113 -51.26 -29.21 23.17
CA GLN A 113 -52.53 -29.91 23.00
C GLN A 113 -52.45 -31.40 23.34
N ARG A 114 -51.33 -32.03 23.04
CA ARG A 114 -51.10 -33.48 23.27
C ARG A 114 -49.68 -33.68 23.74
N LEU A 115 -49.52 -34.50 24.74
CA LEU A 115 -48.22 -34.92 25.26
C LEU A 115 -48.15 -36.43 25.38
N HIS A 116 -47.03 -37.01 25.01
CA HIS A 116 -46.68 -38.38 25.29
C HIS A 116 -45.29 -38.42 25.91
N TYR A 117 -45.20 -39.04 27.07
CA TYR A 117 -43.93 -39.36 27.73
C TYR A 117 -43.70 -40.85 27.70
N ASP A 118 -42.54 -41.25 27.16
CA ASP A 118 -42.01 -42.61 27.20
C ASP A 118 -40.83 -42.63 28.18
N GLY A 119 -41.04 -43.26 29.35
CA GLY A 119 -40.03 -43.25 30.40
C GLY A 119 -38.90 -44.23 30.18
N PHE A 120 -39.07 -45.30 29.36
CA PHE A 120 -37.97 -46.18 28.96
C PHE A 120 -37.10 -45.57 27.88
N ALA A 121 -37.70 -44.96 26.87
CA ALA A 121 -36.97 -44.18 25.87
C ALA A 121 -36.48 -42.82 26.39
N GLN A 122 -36.97 -42.41 27.55
CA GLN A 122 -36.71 -41.09 28.14
C GLN A 122 -37.09 -39.92 27.21
N MET A 123 -38.15 -40.08 26.43
CA MET A 123 -38.62 -39.15 25.41
C MET A 123 -39.92 -38.47 25.81
N VAL A 124 -40.00 -37.17 25.59
CA VAL A 124 -41.22 -36.36 25.68
C VAL A 124 -41.61 -35.90 24.28
N HIS A 125 -42.82 -36.22 23.83
CA HIS A 125 -43.38 -35.77 22.56
C HIS A 125 -44.53 -34.80 22.84
N ALA A 126 -44.34 -33.51 22.56
CA ALA A 126 -45.37 -32.50 22.66
C ALA A 126 -45.86 -32.07 21.25
N ARG A 127 -47.17 -31.97 21.06
CA ARG A 127 -47.80 -31.68 19.77
C ARG A 127 -48.93 -30.67 19.93
N GLY A 128 -49.03 -29.77 18.94
CA GLY A 128 -50.07 -28.77 18.79
C GLY A 128 -49.89 -27.54 19.68
N LYS A 129 -49.55 -26.42 19.07
CA LYS A 129 -49.36 -25.13 19.72
C LYS A 129 -48.42 -25.21 20.94
N VAL A 130 -47.30 -25.86 20.80
CA VAL A 130 -46.34 -26.07 21.86
C VAL A 130 -45.68 -24.74 22.25
N VAL A 131 -45.69 -24.46 23.57
CA VAL A 131 -45.01 -23.31 24.16
C VAL A 131 -44.19 -23.78 25.36
N ALA A 132 -42.88 -23.83 25.22
CA ALA A 132 -41.95 -24.11 26.33
C ALA A 132 -41.38 -22.79 26.86
N ARG A 133 -41.33 -22.62 28.19
CA ARG A 133 -40.75 -21.44 28.84
C ARG A 133 -39.82 -21.86 29.95
N GLU A 134 -38.74 -21.13 30.08
CA GLU A 134 -37.84 -21.11 31.24
C GLU A 134 -37.41 -19.65 31.52
N PRO A 135 -36.85 -19.32 32.66
CA PRO A 135 -36.41 -17.95 32.92
C PRO A 135 -35.48 -17.42 31.83
N GLY A 136 -35.87 -16.30 31.19
CA GLY A 136 -35.12 -15.65 30.11
C GLY A 136 -35.25 -16.30 28.75
N ARG A 137 -36.00 -17.42 28.58
CA ARG A 137 -36.14 -18.15 27.30
C ARG A 137 -37.55 -18.63 27.03
N SER A 138 -37.96 -18.64 25.77
CA SER A 138 -39.22 -19.29 25.38
C SER A 138 -39.12 -19.84 23.95
N LEU A 139 -39.65 -21.04 23.74
CA LEU A 139 -39.82 -21.66 22.43
C LEU A 139 -41.30 -21.80 22.11
N ARG A 140 -41.72 -21.39 20.92
CA ARG A 140 -43.05 -21.63 20.34
C ARG A 140 -42.90 -22.43 19.07
N CYS A 141 -43.58 -23.56 18.95
CA CYS A 141 -43.55 -24.40 17.76
C CYS A 141 -44.83 -25.25 17.64
N ASP A 142 -44.98 -26.04 16.59
CA ASP A 142 -46.08 -26.96 16.47
C ASP A 142 -45.79 -28.32 17.13
N SER A 143 -44.56 -28.80 16.96
CA SER A 143 -44.13 -30.11 17.48
C SER A 143 -42.77 -29.97 18.19
N LEU A 144 -42.64 -30.62 19.33
CA LEU A 144 -41.41 -30.64 20.13
C LEU A 144 -41.16 -32.05 20.66
N ASP A 145 -39.99 -32.59 20.42
CA ASP A 145 -39.48 -33.81 21.03
C ASP A 145 -38.30 -33.47 21.96
N TYR A 146 -38.35 -33.93 23.19
CA TYR A 146 -37.31 -33.68 24.15
C TYR A 146 -36.80 -35.02 24.74
N ASN A 147 -35.50 -35.24 24.57
CA ASN A 147 -34.82 -36.36 25.20
C ASN A 147 -34.30 -35.93 26.58
N THR A 148 -34.84 -36.55 27.62
CA THR A 148 -34.50 -36.21 29.01
C THR A 148 -33.13 -36.73 29.45
N ALA A 149 -32.53 -37.71 28.70
CA ALA A 149 -31.19 -38.23 28.93
C ALA A 149 -30.12 -37.35 28.27
N SER A 150 -30.24 -37.11 26.97
CA SER A 150 -29.28 -36.30 26.21
C SER A 150 -29.50 -34.77 26.37
N LYS A 151 -30.61 -34.36 26.99
CA LYS A 151 -31.00 -32.96 27.20
C LYS A 151 -31.23 -32.18 25.89
N VAL A 152 -31.52 -32.86 24.80
CA VAL A 152 -31.76 -32.26 23.49
C VAL A 152 -33.24 -32.10 23.23
N ALA A 153 -33.64 -30.91 22.88
CA ALA A 153 -34.99 -30.56 22.41
C ALA A 153 -34.97 -30.31 20.90
N ASN A 154 -35.77 -31.07 20.14
CA ASN A 154 -35.95 -30.93 18.69
C ASN A 154 -37.36 -30.42 18.41
N TYR A 155 -37.47 -29.28 17.69
CA TYR A 155 -38.75 -28.78 17.22
C TYR A 155 -38.87 -28.90 15.69
N PHE A 156 -40.06 -29.15 15.18
CA PHE A 156 -40.36 -29.38 13.77
C PHE A 156 -41.86 -29.24 13.48
N GLY A 157 -42.23 -29.47 12.20
CA GLY A 157 -43.63 -29.49 11.77
C GLY A 157 -44.22 -28.11 11.50
N GLY A 158 -43.39 -27.11 11.31
CA GLY A 158 -43.77 -25.73 11.03
C GLY A 158 -42.83 -24.76 11.70
N ARG A 159 -42.98 -23.49 11.36
CA ARG A 159 -42.10 -22.43 11.82
C ARG A 159 -42.07 -22.27 13.34
N GLY A 160 -40.91 -22.49 13.95
CA GLY A 160 -40.68 -22.28 15.36
C GLY A 160 -40.09 -20.88 15.64
N THR A 161 -40.32 -20.39 16.85
CA THR A 161 -39.78 -19.11 17.35
C THR A 161 -39.13 -19.35 18.72
N LEU A 162 -37.82 -19.18 18.79
CA LEU A 162 -37.04 -19.16 20.01
C LEU A 162 -36.72 -17.73 20.41
N VAL A 163 -37.05 -17.35 21.63
CA VAL A 163 -36.68 -16.04 22.23
C VAL A 163 -35.76 -16.32 23.41
N TYR A 164 -34.59 -15.66 23.46
CA TYR A 164 -33.62 -15.78 24.53
C TYR A 164 -32.84 -14.48 24.74
N ASN A 165 -32.71 -14.01 25.94
CA ASN A 165 -31.90 -12.83 26.31
C ASN A 165 -32.10 -11.62 25.37
N GLY A 166 -33.34 -11.36 24.94
CA GLY A 166 -33.67 -10.26 23.98
C GLY A 166 -33.41 -10.58 22.49
N ASN A 167 -32.89 -11.76 22.18
CA ASN A 167 -32.74 -12.24 20.82
C ASN A 167 -33.94 -13.10 20.39
N THR A 168 -34.28 -13.11 19.13
CA THR A 168 -35.34 -13.93 18.55
C THR A 168 -34.79 -14.69 17.34
N VAL A 169 -35.00 -16.01 17.32
CA VAL A 169 -34.69 -16.86 16.18
C VAL A 169 -35.97 -17.49 15.68
N VAL A 170 -36.18 -17.43 14.36
CA VAL A 170 -37.30 -18.06 13.65
C VAL A 170 -36.72 -19.00 12.62
N ALA A 171 -37.13 -20.27 12.60
CA ALA A 171 -36.68 -21.29 11.65
C ALA A 171 -37.75 -22.38 11.47
N ASP A 172 -37.69 -23.16 10.39
CA ASP A 172 -38.66 -24.23 10.13
C ASP A 172 -38.47 -25.39 11.07
N GLN A 173 -37.22 -25.68 11.46
CA GLN A 173 -36.89 -26.71 12.45
C GLN A 173 -35.61 -26.34 13.18
N GLY A 174 -35.37 -26.97 14.31
CA GLY A 174 -34.12 -26.78 15.05
C GLY A 174 -34.04 -27.68 16.28
N ASP A 175 -32.81 -27.76 16.78
CA ASP A 175 -32.51 -28.44 18.03
C ASP A 175 -31.81 -27.50 19.01
N TYR A 176 -31.96 -27.81 20.29
CA TYR A 176 -31.32 -27.09 21.37
C TYR A 176 -30.92 -28.05 22.49
N ASN A 177 -29.65 -28.06 22.86
CA ASN A 177 -29.16 -28.78 24.01
C ASN A 177 -29.22 -27.88 25.26
N THR A 178 -30.06 -28.27 26.24
CA THR A 178 -30.29 -27.47 27.44
C THR A 178 -29.14 -27.50 28.44
N GLU A 179 -28.14 -28.37 28.25
CA GLU A 179 -26.94 -28.49 29.09
C GLU A 179 -25.73 -27.80 28.49
N THR A 180 -25.43 -28.04 27.21
CA THR A 180 -24.29 -27.42 26.50
C THR A 180 -24.63 -26.07 25.93
N HIS A 181 -25.90 -25.71 25.82
CA HIS A 181 -26.43 -24.49 25.24
C HIS A 181 -26.18 -24.34 23.71
N ASP A 182 -25.83 -25.45 23.04
CA ASP A 182 -25.73 -25.50 21.60
C ASP A 182 -27.12 -25.51 20.96
N ALA A 183 -27.25 -24.78 19.87
CA ALA A 183 -28.47 -24.63 19.09
C ALA A 183 -28.20 -24.72 17.60
N ASN A 184 -28.98 -25.50 16.89
CA ASN A 184 -28.93 -25.63 15.44
C ASN A 184 -30.31 -25.28 14.86
N PHE A 185 -30.33 -24.52 13.77
CA PHE A 185 -31.53 -24.05 13.10
C PHE A 185 -31.44 -24.31 11.62
N PHE A 186 -32.53 -24.80 11.02
CA PHE A 186 -32.58 -25.19 9.62
C PHE A 186 -33.86 -24.67 8.97
N GLY A 187 -33.78 -24.29 7.70
CA GLY A 187 -34.87 -23.83 6.87
C GLY A 187 -35.27 -22.38 7.18
N ASP A 188 -35.02 -21.47 6.23
CA ASP A 188 -35.38 -20.05 6.27
C ASP A 188 -35.14 -19.38 7.63
N VAL A 189 -33.94 -19.58 8.18
CA VAL A 189 -33.55 -19.07 9.49
C VAL A 189 -33.48 -17.56 9.47
N VAL A 190 -34.20 -16.91 10.36
CA VAL A 190 -34.13 -15.44 10.60
C VAL A 190 -33.82 -15.19 12.08
N MET A 191 -32.69 -14.54 12.34
CA MET A 191 -32.26 -14.15 13.68
C MET A 191 -32.39 -12.65 13.85
N PHE A 192 -33.01 -12.20 14.93
CA PHE A 192 -33.10 -10.79 15.33
C PHE A 192 -32.36 -10.62 16.65
N THR A 193 -31.41 -9.71 16.67
CA THR A 193 -30.71 -9.27 17.88
C THR A 193 -30.78 -7.74 17.95
N PRO A 194 -30.47 -7.10 19.06
CA PRO A 194 -30.38 -5.64 19.13
C PRO A 194 -29.41 -5.00 18.12
N LYS A 195 -28.39 -5.76 17.71
CA LYS A 195 -27.33 -5.28 16.82
C LYS A 195 -27.48 -5.74 15.36
N TYR A 196 -28.12 -6.91 15.13
CA TYR A 196 -28.10 -7.59 13.81
C TYR A 196 -29.44 -8.22 13.45
N ARG A 197 -29.71 -8.27 12.17
CA ARG A 197 -30.68 -9.19 11.57
C ARG A 197 -29.93 -10.10 10.62
N ILE A 198 -30.00 -11.41 10.86
CA ILE A 198 -29.36 -12.46 10.04
C ILE A 198 -30.46 -13.24 9.32
N THR A 199 -30.27 -13.49 8.03
CA THR A 199 -31.11 -14.40 7.24
C THR A 199 -30.18 -15.40 6.58
N THR A 200 -30.43 -16.70 6.80
CA THR A 200 -29.56 -17.79 6.35
C THR A 200 -30.39 -19.07 6.17
N PRO A 201 -29.99 -20.01 5.29
CA PRO A 201 -30.64 -21.32 5.23
C PRO A 201 -30.41 -22.17 6.50
N GLU A 202 -29.25 -22.01 7.14
CA GLU A 202 -28.80 -22.81 8.28
C GLU A 202 -27.93 -21.99 9.23
N ALA A 203 -28.11 -22.19 10.53
CA ALA A 203 -27.31 -21.53 11.57
C ALA A 203 -27.02 -22.50 12.73
N HIS A 204 -25.76 -22.49 13.18
CA HIS A 204 -25.29 -23.18 14.36
C HIS A 204 -24.79 -22.17 15.37
N GLY A 205 -25.10 -22.34 16.63
CA GLY A 205 -24.67 -21.38 17.61
C GLY A 205 -24.65 -21.93 19.04
N ASN A 206 -24.02 -21.15 19.91
CA ASN A 206 -24.05 -21.42 21.33
C ASN A 206 -24.54 -20.18 22.06
N THR A 207 -25.67 -20.33 22.77
CA THR A 207 -26.34 -19.19 23.43
C THR A 207 -25.59 -18.67 24.64
N GLU A 208 -24.63 -19.41 25.19
CA GLU A 208 -23.77 -19.00 26.29
C GLU A 208 -22.52 -18.27 25.79
N THR A 209 -21.81 -18.80 24.83
CA THR A 209 -20.60 -18.16 24.26
C THR A 209 -20.91 -16.99 23.36
N GLY A 210 -22.11 -16.93 22.79
CA GLY A 210 -22.54 -15.92 21.82
C GLY A 210 -21.97 -16.10 20.42
N LEU A 211 -21.40 -17.28 20.13
CA LEU A 211 -20.91 -17.65 18.80
C LEU A 211 -22.08 -18.11 17.92
N VAL A 212 -22.12 -17.64 16.70
CA VAL A 212 -23.08 -18.05 15.66
C VAL A 212 -22.31 -18.30 14.36
N HIS A 213 -22.51 -19.48 13.79
CA HIS A 213 -22.01 -19.86 12.46
C HIS A 213 -23.19 -19.95 11.50
N VAL A 214 -23.12 -19.27 10.37
CA VAL A 214 -24.13 -19.29 9.30
C VAL A 214 -23.60 -20.05 8.11
N VAL A 215 -24.43 -20.91 7.53
CA VAL A 215 -24.08 -21.78 6.41
C VAL A 215 -25.06 -21.58 5.26
N GLY A 216 -24.51 -21.50 4.04
CA GLY A 216 -25.26 -21.20 2.83
C GLY A 216 -25.44 -19.70 2.61
N LYS A 217 -26.16 -19.33 1.55
CA LYS A 217 -26.35 -17.93 1.14
C LYS A 217 -27.01 -17.09 2.23
N SER A 218 -26.18 -16.33 2.93
CA SER A 218 -26.56 -15.58 4.14
C SER A 218 -26.49 -14.07 3.92
N VAL A 219 -27.39 -13.34 4.57
CA VAL A 219 -27.42 -11.88 4.61
C VAL A 219 -27.45 -11.41 6.06
N ILE A 220 -26.49 -10.60 6.46
CA ILE A 220 -26.42 -9.99 7.80
C ILE A 220 -26.60 -8.48 7.62
N LYS A 221 -27.60 -7.90 8.32
CA LYS A 221 -27.81 -6.46 8.35
C LYS A 221 -27.54 -5.94 9.76
N THR A 222 -26.63 -4.98 9.88
CA THR A 222 -26.29 -4.38 11.17
C THR A 222 -27.20 -3.17 11.46
N ALA A 223 -27.34 -2.82 12.74
CA ALA A 223 -28.04 -1.60 13.16
C ALA A 223 -27.38 -0.30 12.63
N LYS A 224 -26.10 -0.37 12.25
CA LYS A 224 -25.32 0.75 11.66
C LYS A 224 -25.54 0.90 10.14
N GLY A 225 -26.38 0.05 9.53
CA GLY A 225 -26.69 0.09 8.10
C GLY A 225 -25.72 -0.68 7.21
N GLU A 226 -24.87 -1.52 7.78
CA GLU A 226 -24.00 -2.41 7.01
C GLU A 226 -24.80 -3.63 6.53
N VAL A 227 -24.51 -4.09 5.32
CA VAL A 227 -25.09 -5.31 4.74
C VAL A 227 -23.96 -6.23 4.34
N VAL A 228 -23.95 -7.44 4.92
CA VAL A 228 -22.97 -8.47 4.63
C VAL A 228 -23.64 -9.58 3.82
N HIS A 229 -23.01 -10.01 2.76
CA HIS A 229 -23.36 -11.21 2.01
C HIS A 229 -22.21 -12.21 2.10
N THR A 230 -22.51 -13.41 2.54
CA THR A 230 -21.57 -14.52 2.67
C THR A 230 -22.25 -15.85 2.41
N ASN A 231 -21.48 -16.90 2.11
CA ASN A 231 -21.97 -18.27 2.06
C ASN A 231 -21.55 -19.09 3.28
N ASP A 232 -20.59 -18.61 4.04
CA ASP A 232 -20.07 -19.22 5.25
C ASP A 232 -19.47 -18.11 6.11
N GLY A 233 -19.83 -18.08 7.40
CA GLY A 233 -19.27 -17.08 8.30
C GLY A 233 -19.61 -17.33 9.76
N THR A 234 -18.72 -16.91 10.63
CA THR A 234 -18.92 -16.90 12.06
C THR A 234 -19.04 -15.47 12.60
N TYR A 235 -19.90 -15.30 13.59
CA TYR A 235 -20.06 -14.06 14.32
C TYR A 235 -20.04 -14.32 15.83
N ASN A 236 -19.26 -13.55 16.56
CA ASN A 236 -19.24 -13.60 18.02
C ASN A 236 -19.85 -12.31 18.61
N SER A 237 -21.03 -12.45 19.21
CA SER A 237 -21.79 -11.33 19.77
C SER A 237 -21.16 -10.68 21.01
N LYS A 238 -20.21 -11.35 21.69
CA LYS A 238 -19.48 -10.83 22.86
C LYS A 238 -18.26 -10.00 22.46
N THR A 239 -17.55 -10.42 21.41
CA THR A 239 -16.34 -9.74 20.94
C THR A 239 -16.60 -8.81 19.76
N ASP A 240 -17.81 -8.82 19.18
CA ASP A 240 -18.19 -8.12 17.96
C ASP A 240 -17.29 -8.46 16.76
N GLN A 241 -16.68 -9.65 16.77
CA GLN A 241 -15.84 -10.17 15.69
C GLN A 241 -16.66 -10.99 14.72
N MET A 242 -16.39 -10.79 13.44
CA MET A 242 -16.97 -11.52 12.32
C MET A 242 -15.84 -12.11 11.48
N GLU A 243 -15.99 -13.35 11.06
CA GLU A 243 -15.10 -14.04 10.14
C GLU A 243 -15.95 -14.62 9.03
N LEU A 244 -15.68 -14.23 7.79
CA LEU A 244 -16.43 -14.59 6.59
C LEU A 244 -15.53 -15.43 5.69
N ASN A 245 -15.92 -16.67 5.44
CA ASN A 245 -15.18 -17.62 4.63
C ASN A 245 -15.79 -17.73 3.22
N GLY A 246 -14.93 -17.83 2.21
CA GLY A 246 -15.36 -17.76 0.81
C GLY A 246 -15.72 -16.34 0.38
N ARG A 247 -15.95 -16.15 -0.89
CA ARG A 247 -16.22 -14.84 -1.49
C ARG A 247 -17.35 -14.11 -0.79
N SER A 248 -17.02 -13.04 -0.08
CA SER A 248 -17.95 -12.28 0.76
C SER A 248 -17.89 -10.79 0.45
N THR A 249 -18.97 -10.08 0.76
CA THR A 249 -19.06 -8.64 0.59
C THR A 249 -19.63 -7.97 1.84
N ILE A 250 -19.05 -6.85 2.23
CA ILE A 250 -19.59 -5.97 3.27
C ILE A 250 -19.86 -4.62 2.61
N THR A 251 -21.10 -4.19 2.59
CA THR A 251 -21.52 -2.90 2.05
C THR A 251 -21.96 -1.99 3.18
N SER A 252 -21.37 -0.81 3.28
CA SER A 252 -21.73 0.20 4.28
C SER A 252 -21.93 1.58 3.64
N PRO A 253 -22.50 2.55 4.34
CA PRO A 253 -22.58 3.93 3.85
C PRO A 253 -21.22 4.57 3.56
N LYS A 254 -20.14 4.14 4.26
CA LYS A 254 -18.80 4.71 4.15
C LYS A 254 -17.89 3.93 3.23
N GLN A 255 -18.04 2.60 3.19
CA GLN A 255 -17.11 1.73 2.45
C GLN A 255 -17.77 0.42 2.01
N ASP A 256 -17.25 -0.16 0.95
CA ASP A 256 -17.54 -1.53 0.54
C ASP A 256 -16.26 -2.35 0.61
N VAL A 257 -16.36 -3.56 1.13
CA VAL A 257 -15.25 -4.52 1.24
C VAL A 257 -15.67 -5.81 0.55
N GLU A 258 -14.79 -6.37 -0.26
CA GLU A 258 -14.98 -7.64 -0.97
C GLU A 258 -13.68 -8.45 -0.88
N GLY A 259 -13.77 -9.74 -0.58
CA GLY A 259 -12.62 -10.64 -0.42
C GLY A 259 -13.04 -12.11 -0.32
N ASP A 260 -12.07 -13.04 -0.45
CA ASP A 260 -12.34 -14.47 -0.34
C ASP A 260 -12.38 -14.94 1.11
N ASN A 261 -11.70 -14.22 2.01
CA ASN A 261 -11.82 -14.35 3.45
C ASN A 261 -11.73 -12.95 4.09
N ILE A 262 -12.65 -12.62 4.99
CA ILE A 262 -12.72 -11.31 5.65
C ILE A 262 -12.88 -11.49 7.14
N ILE A 263 -11.97 -10.91 7.93
CA ILE A 263 -12.06 -10.80 9.38
C ILE A 263 -12.39 -9.34 9.70
N TYR A 264 -13.47 -9.10 10.42
CA TYR A 264 -13.91 -7.76 10.76
C TYR A 264 -14.28 -7.67 12.24
N ASN A 265 -13.83 -6.64 12.93
CA ASN A 265 -14.19 -6.34 14.29
C ASN A 265 -14.79 -4.93 14.39
N SER A 266 -16.09 -4.86 14.61
CA SER A 266 -16.82 -3.58 14.67
C SER A 266 -16.51 -2.74 15.92
N SER A 267 -15.96 -3.35 16.98
CA SER A 267 -15.55 -2.67 18.22
C SER A 267 -14.19 -2.00 18.08
N THR A 268 -13.21 -2.64 17.44
CA THR A 268 -11.87 -2.10 17.22
C THR A 268 -11.78 -1.28 15.93
N GLY A 269 -12.68 -1.52 14.97
CA GLY A 269 -12.65 -0.92 13.64
C GLY A 269 -11.58 -1.54 12.75
N GLU A 270 -11.15 -2.77 13.06
CA GLU A 270 -10.18 -3.53 12.29
C GLU A 270 -10.86 -4.40 11.24
N ALA A 271 -10.34 -4.36 10.04
CA ALA A 271 -10.72 -5.23 8.93
C ALA A 271 -9.47 -5.83 8.30
N GLU A 272 -9.48 -7.14 8.11
CA GLU A 272 -8.46 -7.89 7.42
C GLU A 272 -9.13 -8.71 6.32
N GLY A 273 -8.66 -8.57 5.09
CA GLY A 273 -9.17 -9.31 3.96
C GLY A 273 -8.05 -10.10 3.29
N HIS A 274 -8.35 -11.34 2.90
CA HIS A 274 -7.43 -12.23 2.19
C HIS A 274 -8.08 -12.73 0.90
N GLY A 275 -7.28 -12.88 -0.14
CA GLY A 275 -7.71 -13.37 -1.45
C GLY A 275 -8.55 -12.35 -2.23
N ASN A 276 -7.96 -11.75 -3.26
CA ASN A 276 -8.63 -10.84 -4.20
C ASN A 276 -9.44 -9.73 -3.49
N VAL A 277 -8.80 -9.06 -2.54
CA VAL A 277 -9.46 -8.04 -1.72
C VAL A 277 -9.65 -6.76 -2.52
N LYS A 278 -10.85 -6.20 -2.42
CA LYS A 278 -11.20 -4.87 -2.96
C LYS A 278 -11.93 -4.08 -1.88
N ILE A 279 -11.38 -2.92 -1.55
CA ILE A 279 -12.00 -1.95 -0.64
C ILE A 279 -12.33 -0.68 -1.42
N VAL A 280 -13.58 -0.23 -1.34
CA VAL A 280 -14.03 1.05 -1.90
C VAL A 280 -14.36 1.98 -0.76
N ASP A 281 -13.48 2.93 -0.49
CA ASP A 281 -13.70 4.03 0.46
C ASP A 281 -14.52 5.13 -0.21
N LYS A 282 -15.82 5.17 0.07
CA LYS A 282 -16.77 6.12 -0.53
C LYS A 282 -16.54 7.54 -0.04
N ALA A 283 -16.10 7.72 1.20
CA ALA A 283 -15.86 9.02 1.81
C ALA A 283 -14.70 9.76 1.14
N ASN A 284 -13.66 9.02 0.76
CA ASN A 284 -12.46 9.57 0.12
C ASN A 284 -12.42 9.31 -1.40
N ASN A 285 -13.43 8.66 -1.97
CA ASN A 285 -13.51 8.26 -3.38
C ASN A 285 -12.25 7.48 -3.81
N ARG A 286 -11.86 6.48 -2.98
CA ARG A 286 -10.65 5.67 -3.14
C ARG A 286 -10.98 4.21 -3.28
N THR A 287 -10.26 3.52 -4.16
CA THR A 287 -10.33 2.06 -4.30
C THR A 287 -8.97 1.47 -3.99
N ILE A 288 -8.92 0.44 -3.14
CA ILE A 288 -7.73 -0.33 -2.79
C ILE A 288 -7.97 -1.76 -3.25
N ILE A 289 -7.01 -2.32 -3.96
CA ILE A 289 -7.01 -3.71 -4.43
C ILE A 289 -5.69 -4.35 -3.99
N GLY A 290 -5.73 -5.58 -3.51
CA GLY A 290 -4.57 -6.38 -3.13
C GLY A 290 -4.95 -7.84 -2.90
N GLN A 291 -3.97 -8.71 -2.70
CA GLN A 291 -4.23 -10.09 -2.26
C GLN A 291 -4.62 -10.10 -0.79
N ASP A 292 -3.86 -9.36 0.03
CA ASP A 292 -4.12 -9.19 1.46
C ASP A 292 -4.21 -7.70 1.76
N VAL A 293 -5.24 -7.30 2.51
CA VAL A 293 -5.42 -5.91 2.90
C VAL A 293 -5.83 -5.85 4.37
N PHE A 294 -5.02 -5.17 5.17
CA PHE A 294 -5.35 -4.78 6.53
C PHE A 294 -5.76 -3.31 6.56
N TYR A 295 -6.82 -2.99 7.30
CA TYR A 295 -7.30 -1.63 7.51
C TYR A 295 -7.80 -1.44 8.94
N ASN A 296 -7.47 -0.32 9.57
CA ASN A 296 -8.00 0.07 10.86
C ASN A 296 -8.62 1.48 10.77
N GLU A 297 -9.94 1.54 10.88
CA GLU A 297 -10.73 2.78 10.75
C GLU A 297 -10.34 3.83 11.81
N LYS A 298 -10.05 3.39 13.04
CA LYS A 298 -9.76 4.30 14.16
C LYS A 298 -8.39 4.95 14.07
N THR A 299 -7.40 4.22 13.60
CA THR A 299 -6.02 4.71 13.46
C THR A 299 -5.75 5.29 12.08
N GLY A 300 -6.58 4.95 11.07
CA GLY A 300 -6.37 5.31 9.68
C GLY A 300 -5.18 4.58 9.05
N HIS A 301 -4.70 3.51 9.70
CA HIS A 301 -3.61 2.68 9.18
C HIS A 301 -4.15 1.63 8.22
N SER A 302 -3.49 1.47 7.08
CA SER A 302 -3.75 0.41 6.11
C SER A 302 -2.45 -0.17 5.58
N ASN A 303 -2.47 -1.47 5.32
CA ASN A 303 -1.40 -2.20 4.64
C ASN A 303 -2.04 -3.11 3.59
N ALA A 304 -1.58 -3.02 2.36
CA ALA A 304 -2.03 -3.87 1.26
C ALA A 304 -0.82 -4.59 0.65
N ARG A 305 -0.96 -5.86 0.34
CA ARG A 305 0.08 -6.74 -0.22
C ARG A 305 -0.44 -7.52 -1.42
N GLY A 306 0.47 -7.85 -2.33
CA GLY A 306 0.22 -8.67 -3.52
C GLY A 306 -0.54 -7.92 -4.62
N ASN A 307 0.18 -7.48 -5.65
CA ASN A 307 -0.36 -6.74 -6.80
C ASN A 307 -1.23 -5.54 -6.40
N VAL A 308 -0.72 -4.75 -5.47
CA VAL A 308 -1.47 -3.63 -4.89
C VAL A 308 -1.74 -2.56 -5.93
N LYS A 309 -3.00 -2.10 -5.97
CA LYS A 309 -3.42 -0.92 -6.72
C LYS A 309 -4.32 -0.05 -5.86
N ILE A 310 -3.90 1.20 -5.66
CA ILE A 310 -4.69 2.22 -4.99
C ILE A 310 -5.07 3.29 -6.03
N ASP A 311 -6.36 3.48 -6.26
CA ASP A 311 -6.90 4.51 -7.14
C ASP A 311 -7.60 5.58 -6.28
N ASP A 312 -6.90 6.69 -6.03
CA ASP A 312 -7.43 7.85 -5.33
C ASP A 312 -7.97 8.85 -6.35
N ARG A 313 -9.28 8.79 -6.60
CA ARG A 313 -9.94 9.64 -7.59
C ARG A 313 -10.04 11.10 -7.15
N LYS A 314 -10.09 11.37 -5.84
CA LYS A 314 -10.10 12.72 -5.29
C LYS A 314 -8.76 13.41 -5.52
N ALA A 315 -7.66 12.74 -5.27
CA ALA A 315 -6.31 13.22 -5.55
C ALA A 315 -5.88 13.02 -7.02
N GLN A 316 -6.69 12.34 -7.85
CA GLN A 316 -6.36 11.91 -9.22
C GLN A 316 -5.03 11.15 -9.29
N ARG A 317 -4.79 10.28 -8.31
CA ARG A 317 -3.54 9.55 -8.14
C ARG A 317 -3.75 8.04 -8.17
N VAL A 318 -2.87 7.34 -8.88
CA VAL A 318 -2.81 5.88 -8.89
C VAL A 318 -1.47 5.45 -8.32
N ILE A 319 -1.50 4.53 -7.37
CA ILE A 319 -0.31 3.91 -6.76
C ILE A 319 -0.38 2.41 -7.03
N THR A 320 0.71 1.83 -7.49
CA THR A 320 0.86 0.37 -7.64
C THR A 320 2.18 -0.07 -7.00
N GLY A 321 2.25 -1.30 -6.51
CA GLY A 321 3.43 -1.89 -5.89
C GLY A 321 3.13 -3.29 -5.37
N ASP A 322 4.14 -3.99 -4.87
CA ASP A 322 3.95 -5.32 -4.28
C ASP A 322 3.38 -5.21 -2.86
N GLU A 323 3.79 -4.18 -2.12
CA GLU A 323 3.25 -3.81 -0.81
C GLU A 323 3.09 -2.29 -0.73
N VAL A 324 1.96 -1.81 -0.18
CA VAL A 324 1.72 -0.39 0.07
C VAL A 324 1.14 -0.20 1.46
N THR A 325 1.83 0.59 2.27
CA THR A 325 1.39 1.02 3.60
C THR A 325 0.97 2.48 3.56
N TYR A 326 -0.12 2.81 4.24
CA TYR A 326 -0.62 4.17 4.36
C TYR A 326 -1.16 4.43 5.76
N ASN A 327 -0.89 5.61 6.30
CA ASN A 327 -1.47 6.06 7.56
C ASN A 327 -2.08 7.46 7.39
N ALA A 328 -3.40 7.53 7.46
CA ALA A 328 -4.16 8.77 7.21
C ALA A 328 -3.89 9.87 8.24
N LYS A 329 -3.56 9.52 9.50
CA LYS A 329 -3.31 10.49 10.56
C LYS A 329 -1.91 11.11 10.50
N SER A 330 -0.89 10.27 10.29
CA SER A 330 0.49 10.73 10.16
C SER A 330 0.82 11.26 8.77
N GLY A 331 -0.04 11.01 7.78
CA GLY A 331 0.22 11.34 6.38
C GLY A 331 1.31 10.48 5.72
N TYR A 332 1.85 9.49 6.45
CA TYR A 332 2.93 8.64 5.96
C TYR A 332 2.40 7.57 5.00
N SER A 333 3.10 7.40 3.91
CA SER A 333 2.89 6.31 2.94
C SER A 333 4.23 5.69 2.54
N ALA A 334 4.24 4.38 2.35
CA ALA A 334 5.39 3.65 1.83
C ALA A 334 4.91 2.60 0.83
N GLY A 335 5.58 2.52 -0.30
CA GLY A 335 5.42 1.45 -1.28
C GLY A 335 6.71 0.67 -1.39
N ARG A 336 6.61 -0.65 -1.53
CA ARG A 336 7.73 -1.57 -1.71
C ARG A 336 7.48 -2.48 -2.90
N GLY A 337 8.55 -2.81 -3.62
CA GLY A 337 8.53 -3.70 -4.78
C GLY A 337 7.81 -3.09 -5.98
N ASN A 338 8.56 -2.70 -7.01
CA ASN A 338 8.05 -2.18 -8.29
C ASN A 338 7.02 -1.05 -8.15
N VAL A 339 7.29 -0.11 -7.26
CA VAL A 339 6.37 0.97 -6.96
C VAL A 339 6.25 1.94 -8.12
N LYS A 340 5.00 2.27 -8.50
CA LYS A 340 4.70 3.31 -9.47
C LYS A 340 3.59 4.22 -8.94
N ILE A 341 3.85 5.51 -8.92
CA ILE A 341 2.90 6.54 -8.55
C ILE A 341 2.65 7.43 -9.76
N VAL A 342 1.39 7.53 -10.19
CA VAL A 342 0.95 8.40 -11.29
C VAL A 342 0.04 9.48 -10.70
N ASP A 343 0.50 10.72 -10.70
CA ASP A 343 -0.28 11.90 -10.32
C ASP A 343 -0.78 12.59 -11.59
N LYS A 344 -2.05 12.35 -11.93
CA LYS A 344 -2.67 12.88 -13.16
C LYS A 344 -2.89 14.39 -13.08
N LEU A 345 -3.20 14.91 -11.88
CA LEU A 345 -3.42 16.35 -11.67
C LEU A 345 -2.14 17.15 -11.91
N LYS A 346 -1.02 16.67 -11.37
CA LYS A 346 0.29 17.30 -11.52
C LYS A 346 1.01 16.85 -12.79
N GLN A 347 0.46 15.90 -13.54
CA GLN A 347 1.08 15.27 -14.73
C GLN A 347 2.49 14.71 -14.44
N ARG A 348 2.62 13.98 -13.34
CA ARG A 348 3.88 13.42 -12.85
C ARG A 348 3.79 11.92 -12.66
N THR A 349 4.91 11.24 -12.91
CA THR A 349 5.05 9.83 -12.60
C THR A 349 6.37 9.62 -11.85
N ILE A 350 6.33 8.82 -10.80
CA ILE A 350 7.53 8.35 -10.11
C ILE A 350 7.48 6.83 -10.03
N THR A 351 8.61 6.19 -10.30
CA THR A 351 8.80 4.75 -10.14
C THR A 351 10.06 4.47 -9.36
N GLY A 352 10.11 3.36 -8.63
CA GLY A 352 11.28 2.92 -7.88
C GLY A 352 11.01 1.55 -7.28
N ARG A 353 12.05 0.90 -6.73
CA ARG A 353 11.85 -0.32 -5.96
C ARG A 353 11.06 -0.02 -4.69
N ASP A 354 11.51 0.97 -3.91
CA ASP A 354 10.91 1.40 -2.67
C ASP A 354 10.70 2.92 -2.70
N LEU A 355 9.52 3.38 -2.34
CA LEU A 355 9.19 4.81 -2.28
C LEU A 355 8.50 5.12 -0.96
N THR A 356 8.89 6.21 -0.30
CA THR A 356 8.20 6.76 0.87
C THR A 356 7.75 8.18 0.62
N TYR A 357 6.69 8.60 1.27
CA TYR A 357 6.20 9.97 1.24
C TYR A 357 5.40 10.30 2.50
N ASN A 358 5.64 11.46 3.06
CA ASN A 358 4.85 12.01 4.14
C ASN A 358 4.13 13.28 3.66
N SER A 359 2.79 13.23 3.62
CA SER A 359 1.98 14.35 3.14
C SER A 359 1.93 15.54 4.10
N ASN A 360 2.30 15.37 5.38
CA ASN A 360 2.31 16.44 6.37
C ASN A 360 3.63 17.22 6.36
N THR A 361 4.75 16.53 6.15
CA THR A 361 6.09 17.15 6.04
C THR A 361 6.48 17.44 4.60
N HIS A 362 5.76 16.88 3.61
CA HIS A 362 6.05 16.92 2.17
C HIS A 362 7.43 16.35 1.81
N GLU A 363 7.92 15.44 2.64
CA GLU A 363 9.20 14.78 2.48
C GLU A 363 9.00 13.36 1.93
N GLY A 364 9.89 12.95 1.04
CA GLY A 364 9.85 11.63 0.45
C GLY A 364 11.23 11.10 0.10
N THR A 365 11.34 9.77 0.07
CA THR A 365 12.53 9.04 -0.38
C THR A 365 12.18 8.04 -1.45
N GLY A 366 13.13 7.76 -2.31
CA GLY A 366 13.04 6.69 -3.30
C GLY A 366 14.35 5.92 -3.35
N GLU A 367 14.25 4.60 -3.47
CA GLU A 367 15.39 3.69 -3.58
C GLU A 367 15.17 2.66 -4.69
N GLY A 368 16.27 2.31 -5.34
CA GLY A 368 16.33 1.28 -6.38
C GLY A 368 15.71 1.71 -7.70
N ASN A 369 16.52 2.17 -8.64
CA ASN A 369 16.13 2.60 -9.98
C ASN A 369 14.98 3.63 -9.98
N VAL A 370 15.14 4.68 -9.19
CA VAL A 370 14.13 5.72 -9.08
C VAL A 370 14.08 6.52 -10.38
N TYR A 371 12.91 6.59 -11.01
CA TYR A 371 12.67 7.39 -12.21
C TYR A 371 11.50 8.34 -11.95
N TYR A 372 11.75 9.63 -12.03
CA TYR A 372 10.76 10.69 -11.92
C TYR A 372 10.61 11.39 -13.26
N ILE A 373 9.39 11.64 -13.69
CA ILE A 373 9.08 12.43 -14.89
C ILE A 373 7.97 13.44 -14.60
N ASP A 374 8.21 14.70 -14.98
CA ASP A 374 7.22 15.79 -14.99
C ASP A 374 6.93 16.15 -16.46
N TYR A 375 5.75 15.73 -16.93
CA TYR A 375 5.34 15.97 -18.32
C TYR A 375 5.00 17.43 -18.57
N LYS A 376 4.48 18.15 -17.56
CA LYS A 376 4.18 19.58 -17.64
C LYS A 376 5.45 20.41 -17.64
N GLY A 377 6.38 20.10 -16.77
CA GLY A 377 7.69 20.75 -16.68
C GLY A 377 8.67 20.27 -17.74
N LYS A 378 8.33 19.24 -18.52
CA LYS A 378 9.16 18.65 -19.57
C LYS A 378 10.57 18.26 -19.11
N HIS A 379 10.67 17.68 -17.95
CA HIS A 379 11.92 17.17 -17.40
C HIS A 379 11.73 15.81 -16.73
N ALA A 380 12.80 15.05 -16.69
CA ALA A 380 12.84 13.76 -16.02
C ALA A 380 14.15 13.61 -15.24
N PHE A 381 14.11 12.72 -14.28
CA PHE A 381 15.22 12.48 -13.38
C PHE A 381 15.34 10.97 -13.11
N TYR A 382 16.55 10.46 -13.07
CA TYR A 382 16.88 9.08 -12.75
C TYR A 382 17.99 9.06 -11.69
N GLY A 383 17.94 8.14 -10.77
CA GLY A 383 18.97 7.86 -9.76
C GLY A 383 18.64 6.60 -8.97
N ASP A 384 19.60 6.02 -8.26
CA ASP A 384 19.31 4.85 -7.42
C ASP A 384 18.74 5.25 -6.06
N TYR A 385 19.14 6.41 -5.57
CA TYR A 385 18.59 7.04 -4.37
C TYR A 385 18.10 8.45 -4.69
N LEU A 386 16.90 8.78 -4.22
CA LEU A 386 16.30 10.10 -4.28
C LEU A 386 15.75 10.47 -2.91
N HIS A 387 16.11 11.65 -2.40
CA HIS A 387 15.45 12.31 -1.30
C HIS A 387 14.90 13.66 -1.75
N TYR A 388 13.67 14.00 -1.40
CA TYR A 388 13.06 15.26 -1.79
C TYR A 388 12.16 15.84 -0.70
N THR A 389 12.08 17.16 -0.69
CA THR A 389 11.18 17.98 0.10
C THR A 389 10.48 18.98 -0.82
N ASP A 390 9.66 19.88 -0.28
CA ASP A 390 9.04 20.96 -1.08
C ASP A 390 10.07 21.87 -1.76
N SER A 391 11.23 22.07 -1.12
CA SER A 391 12.24 23.05 -1.56
C SER A 391 13.55 22.45 -2.01
N ALA A 392 13.77 21.16 -1.83
CA ALA A 392 15.05 20.52 -2.17
C ALA A 392 14.85 19.11 -2.70
N ALA A 393 15.78 18.67 -3.55
CA ALA A 393 15.90 17.28 -3.97
C ALA A 393 17.39 16.94 -4.11
N ILE A 394 17.75 15.71 -3.79
CA ILE A 394 19.09 15.17 -4.01
C ILE A 394 18.99 13.73 -4.49
N ALA A 395 19.82 13.39 -5.45
CA ALA A 395 19.95 12.04 -5.95
C ALA A 395 21.40 11.66 -6.21
N PHE A 396 21.71 10.42 -5.89
CA PHE A 396 23.04 9.85 -6.05
C PHE A 396 22.95 8.32 -6.18
N GLY A 397 24.09 7.70 -6.45
CA GLY A 397 24.22 6.25 -6.50
C GLY A 397 23.66 5.62 -7.77
N GLY A 398 23.87 4.31 -7.87
CA GLY A 398 23.46 3.50 -9.01
C GLY A 398 24.58 3.24 -10.02
N ASN A 399 24.32 2.26 -10.86
CA ASN A 399 25.13 1.97 -12.04
C ASN A 399 24.17 1.69 -13.21
N PRO A 400 23.99 2.64 -14.13
CA PRO A 400 24.60 3.97 -14.19
C PRO A 400 24.09 4.93 -13.10
N GLY A 401 24.88 5.95 -12.74
CA GLY A 401 24.53 6.96 -11.75
C GLY A 401 23.42 7.94 -12.19
N PRO A 402 23.16 9.02 -11.41
CA PRO A 402 22.04 9.91 -11.64
C PRO A 402 22.10 10.63 -13.00
N VAL A 403 20.94 10.84 -13.60
CA VAL A 403 20.75 11.57 -14.87
C VAL A 403 19.56 12.51 -14.76
N ALA A 404 19.78 13.78 -15.08
CA ALA A 404 18.70 14.72 -15.38
C ALA A 404 18.47 14.78 -16.91
N LYS A 405 17.19 14.90 -17.29
CA LYS A 405 16.78 15.04 -18.69
C LYS A 405 15.90 16.28 -18.84
N ASP A 406 16.21 17.12 -19.81
CA ASP A 406 15.37 18.24 -20.21
C ASP A 406 14.94 18.04 -21.68
N PHE A 407 13.65 17.91 -21.91
CA PHE A 407 13.04 17.74 -23.23
C PHE A 407 12.11 18.91 -23.60
N SER A 408 12.34 20.08 -22.98
CA SER A 408 11.56 21.28 -23.25
C SER A 408 11.80 21.89 -24.63
N GLN A 409 12.93 21.55 -25.28
CA GLN A 409 13.45 22.24 -26.44
C GLN A 409 13.54 21.39 -27.75
N GLY A 410 12.66 20.40 -27.88
CA GLY A 410 12.62 19.55 -29.10
C GLY A 410 13.62 18.40 -29.06
N ASP A 411 14.91 18.63 -28.84
CA ASP A 411 15.91 17.59 -28.59
C ASP A 411 16.18 17.50 -27.08
N THR A 412 16.42 16.30 -26.56
CA THR A 412 16.59 16.05 -25.13
C THR A 412 18.04 16.31 -24.71
N LEU A 413 18.23 17.19 -23.75
CA LEU A 413 19.48 17.34 -23.03
C LEU A 413 19.57 16.29 -21.91
N PHE A 414 20.61 15.48 -21.92
CA PHE A 414 20.96 14.53 -20.87
C PHE A 414 22.13 15.06 -20.07
N VAL A 415 22.02 15.10 -18.76
CA VAL A 415 23.08 15.53 -17.84
C VAL A 415 23.30 14.45 -16.79
N HIS A 416 24.49 13.91 -16.73
CA HIS A 416 24.96 13.00 -15.70
C HIS A 416 25.93 13.71 -14.75
N ALA A 417 25.92 13.31 -13.48
CA ALA A 417 26.91 13.66 -12.46
C ALA A 417 26.92 12.58 -11.38
N ASP A 418 27.96 12.50 -10.52
CA ASP A 418 27.95 11.56 -9.38
C ASP A 418 26.82 11.88 -8.39
N THR A 419 26.51 13.18 -8.24
CA THR A 419 25.37 13.67 -7.46
C THR A 419 24.67 14.80 -8.21
N ILE A 420 23.35 14.73 -8.29
CA ILE A 420 22.53 15.83 -8.80
C ILE A 420 21.62 16.28 -7.67
N SER A 421 21.62 17.57 -7.37
CA SER A 421 20.74 18.17 -6.38
C SER A 421 20.04 19.41 -6.89
N MET A 422 18.90 19.72 -6.30
CA MET A 422 18.09 20.89 -6.62
C MET A 422 17.74 21.64 -5.33
N LYS A 423 17.79 22.95 -5.35
CA LYS A 423 17.27 23.83 -4.29
C LYS A 423 16.29 24.83 -4.87
N GLY A 424 15.14 24.97 -4.25
CA GLY A 424 14.14 25.98 -4.56
C GLY A 424 14.23 27.15 -3.58
N PHE A 425 14.11 28.35 -4.09
CA PHE A 425 14.16 29.61 -3.34
C PHE A 425 12.85 30.36 -3.52
N HIS A 426 12.44 31.10 -2.49
CA HIS A 426 11.19 31.86 -2.46
C HIS A 426 9.97 31.03 -2.88
N MET A 427 9.91 29.79 -2.38
CA MET A 427 8.85 28.85 -2.70
C MET A 427 7.47 29.45 -2.40
N ASN A 428 6.49 29.16 -3.26
CA ASN A 428 5.12 29.69 -3.16
C ASN A 428 4.97 31.21 -3.31
N THR A 429 5.98 31.90 -3.86
CA THR A 429 5.91 33.32 -4.22
C THR A 429 6.11 33.53 -5.73
N PRO A 430 5.72 34.68 -6.30
CA PRO A 430 5.98 35.00 -7.71
C PRO A 430 7.48 35.07 -8.05
N GLN A 431 8.34 35.23 -7.04
CA GLN A 431 9.80 35.29 -7.19
C GLN A 431 10.47 33.93 -7.06
N MET A 432 9.70 32.83 -7.10
CA MET A 432 10.23 31.47 -7.01
C MET A 432 11.24 31.19 -8.14
N TYR A 433 12.40 30.68 -7.75
CA TYR A 433 13.38 30.14 -8.69
C TYR A 433 14.04 28.87 -8.13
N ARG A 434 14.74 28.15 -8.99
CA ARG A 434 15.44 26.90 -8.64
C ARG A 434 16.87 26.93 -9.10
N GLU A 435 17.74 26.31 -8.33
CA GLU A 435 19.10 25.98 -8.71
C GLU A 435 19.27 24.46 -8.76
N VAL A 436 19.87 23.98 -9.84
CA VAL A 436 20.22 22.57 -10.03
C VAL A 436 21.73 22.46 -10.04
N TYR A 437 22.26 21.57 -9.22
CA TYR A 437 23.68 21.35 -9.06
C TYR A 437 24.05 19.96 -9.59
N GLY A 438 25.09 19.88 -10.43
CA GLY A 438 25.77 18.65 -10.78
C GLY A 438 27.15 18.65 -10.11
N VAL A 439 27.45 17.62 -9.34
CA VAL A 439 28.67 17.52 -8.54
C VAL A 439 29.47 16.31 -8.96
N ASN A 440 30.69 16.52 -9.34
CA ASN A 440 31.68 15.59 -9.84
C ASN A 440 31.23 14.86 -11.14
N ASN A 441 32.19 14.62 -12.02
CA ASN A 441 32.00 13.88 -13.28
C ASN A 441 30.79 14.34 -14.10
N VAL A 442 30.53 15.67 -14.12
CA VAL A 442 29.41 16.23 -14.89
C VAL A 442 29.67 16.02 -16.38
N ARG A 443 28.74 15.37 -17.05
CA ARG A 443 28.78 15.07 -18.48
C ARG A 443 27.40 15.34 -19.08
N ALA A 444 27.34 16.17 -20.10
CA ALA A 444 26.11 16.57 -20.77
C ALA A 444 26.16 16.21 -22.25
N TYR A 445 25.02 15.73 -22.76
CA TYR A 445 24.85 15.39 -24.18
C TYR A 445 23.49 15.90 -24.68
N ARG A 446 23.56 16.61 -25.76
CA ARG A 446 22.51 16.89 -26.75
C ARG A 446 23.15 16.80 -28.13
N THR A 447 22.39 16.55 -29.21
CA THR A 447 22.97 16.31 -30.55
C THR A 447 23.83 17.49 -31.05
N ASP A 448 23.46 18.73 -30.72
CA ASP A 448 24.14 19.96 -31.14
C ASP A 448 25.19 20.48 -30.16
N VAL A 449 25.17 20.02 -28.89
CA VAL A 449 26.09 20.49 -27.85
C VAL A 449 26.42 19.36 -26.86
N GLN A 450 27.69 19.25 -26.50
CA GLN A 450 28.19 18.35 -25.48
C GLN A 450 29.04 19.14 -24.48
N ALA A 451 29.08 18.70 -23.24
CA ALA A 451 29.90 19.35 -22.22
C ALA A 451 30.40 18.36 -21.17
N VAL A 452 31.57 18.67 -20.60
CA VAL A 452 32.09 18.00 -19.41
C VAL A 452 32.67 19.06 -18.44
N CYS A 453 32.47 18.86 -17.14
CA CYS A 453 33.07 19.70 -16.09
C CYS A 453 33.10 18.95 -14.77
N GLY A 454 33.75 19.50 -13.74
CA GLY A 454 33.73 18.94 -12.39
C GLY A 454 32.49 19.34 -11.60
N PHE A 455 32.02 20.58 -11.81
CA PHE A 455 30.88 21.13 -11.09
C PHE A 455 30.02 22.02 -12.00
N MET A 456 28.72 21.90 -11.89
CA MET A 456 27.73 22.64 -12.69
C MET A 456 26.64 23.23 -11.81
N VAL A 457 26.21 24.45 -12.11
CA VAL A 457 25.03 25.11 -11.51
C VAL A 457 24.15 25.67 -12.63
N ALA A 458 22.90 25.22 -12.67
CA ALA A 458 21.85 25.83 -13.49
C ALA A 458 20.91 26.64 -12.60
N ASN A 459 20.76 27.95 -12.87
CA ASN A 459 19.94 28.88 -12.11
C ASN A 459 18.79 29.39 -12.99
N SER A 460 17.54 29.10 -12.58
CA SER A 460 16.36 29.51 -13.34
C SER A 460 15.96 30.97 -13.16
N LYS A 461 16.48 31.70 -12.16
CA LYS A 461 16.22 33.12 -11.95
C LYS A 461 16.80 33.95 -13.08
N ASP A 462 18.06 33.68 -13.40
CA ASP A 462 18.80 34.40 -14.43
C ASP A 462 18.83 33.65 -15.77
N SER A 463 18.17 32.47 -15.83
CA SER A 463 18.25 31.52 -16.94
C SER A 463 19.70 31.24 -17.33
N CYS A 464 20.52 30.90 -16.33
CA CYS A 464 21.96 30.82 -16.43
C CYS A 464 22.49 29.44 -16.08
N LEU A 465 23.41 28.93 -16.90
CA LEU A 465 24.20 27.71 -16.66
C LEU A 465 25.65 28.13 -16.38
N MET A 466 26.21 27.66 -15.27
CA MET A 466 27.61 27.88 -14.88
C MET A 466 28.32 26.53 -14.75
N MET A 467 29.49 26.43 -15.35
CA MET A 467 30.36 25.25 -15.32
C MET A 467 31.72 25.63 -14.78
N TYR A 468 32.22 24.85 -13.84
CA TYR A 468 33.48 25.06 -13.13
C TYR A 468 34.31 23.77 -13.16
N ASP A 469 35.55 23.90 -12.76
CA ASP A 469 36.49 22.81 -12.66
C ASP A 469 36.75 22.16 -14.05
N TYR A 470 37.50 22.93 -14.85
CA TYR A 470 37.93 22.58 -16.22
C TYR A 470 36.77 22.24 -17.17
N PRO A 471 35.82 23.15 -17.37
CA PRO A 471 34.75 22.93 -18.34
C PRO A 471 35.27 22.85 -19.77
N ILE A 472 34.77 21.88 -20.50
CA ILE A 472 34.95 21.73 -21.93
C ILE A 472 33.59 21.64 -22.59
N VAL A 473 33.35 22.45 -23.59
CA VAL A 473 32.10 22.48 -24.37
C VAL A 473 32.38 22.25 -25.82
N TRP A 474 31.64 21.38 -26.47
CA TRP A 474 31.68 21.15 -27.91
C TRP A 474 30.36 21.53 -28.55
N SER A 475 30.43 22.20 -29.70
CA SER A 475 29.29 22.50 -30.56
C SER A 475 29.69 22.34 -32.03
N GLY A 476 29.16 21.32 -32.70
CA GLY A 476 29.57 20.95 -34.02
C GLY A 476 31.08 20.61 -34.08
N THR A 477 31.86 21.36 -34.86
CA THR A 477 33.31 21.23 -35.01
C THR A 477 34.13 22.09 -34.03
N ARG A 478 33.44 22.78 -33.09
CA ARG A 478 34.09 23.70 -32.15
C ARG A 478 34.25 23.09 -30.77
N GLN A 479 35.39 23.36 -30.18
CA GLN A 479 35.72 23.07 -28.79
C GLN A 479 36.01 24.37 -28.05
N LEU A 480 35.49 24.54 -26.84
CA LEU A 480 35.66 25.70 -25.97
C LEU A 480 36.10 25.24 -24.59
N VAL A 481 37.16 25.84 -24.05
CA VAL A 481 37.76 25.50 -22.76
C VAL A 481 38.04 26.79 -21.99
N GLY A 482 37.99 26.72 -20.66
CA GLY A 482 38.35 27.81 -19.75
C GLY A 482 38.41 27.34 -18.31
N ASP A 483 38.70 28.25 -17.38
CA ASP A 483 38.63 27.95 -15.93
C ASP A 483 37.16 27.83 -15.48
N SER A 484 36.30 28.69 -16.06
CA SER A 484 34.83 28.55 -15.91
C SER A 484 34.11 29.06 -17.16
N ILE A 485 32.93 28.49 -17.41
CA ILE A 485 32.04 28.86 -18.52
C ILE A 485 30.66 29.20 -17.96
N LYS A 486 30.13 30.37 -18.37
CA LYS A 486 28.79 30.82 -17.99
C LYS A 486 27.97 31.07 -19.25
N ALA A 487 26.81 30.42 -19.36
CA ALA A 487 25.90 30.56 -20.48
C ALA A 487 24.55 31.08 -20.01
N TYR A 488 24.05 32.13 -20.64
CA TYR A 488 22.72 32.68 -20.45
C TYR A 488 21.79 32.19 -21.56
N MET A 489 20.64 31.74 -21.16
CA MET A 489 19.62 31.22 -22.06
C MET A 489 18.49 32.23 -22.26
N ASN A 490 17.86 32.24 -23.41
CA ASN A 490 16.48 32.66 -23.59
C ASN A 490 15.57 31.42 -23.44
N ASP A 491 14.27 31.58 -23.60
CA ASP A 491 13.27 30.53 -23.38
C ASP A 491 13.65 29.17 -24.02
N SER A 492 14.36 29.14 -25.12
CA SER A 492 14.75 27.91 -25.81
C SER A 492 16.16 27.88 -26.39
N THR A 493 16.92 28.98 -26.36
CA THR A 493 18.25 29.06 -27.00
C THR A 493 19.24 29.83 -26.15
N ILE A 494 20.53 29.57 -26.40
CA ILE A 494 21.59 30.38 -25.80
C ILE A 494 21.54 31.80 -26.40
N ARG A 495 21.63 32.82 -25.52
CA ARG A 495 21.74 34.23 -25.91
C ARG A 495 23.15 34.78 -25.74
N GLN A 496 23.90 34.29 -24.76
CA GLN A 496 25.22 34.81 -24.42
C GLN A 496 26.03 33.74 -23.69
N ALA A 497 27.32 33.64 -24.01
CA ALA A 497 28.27 32.80 -23.29
C ALA A 497 29.50 33.62 -22.89
N PHE A 498 30.01 33.37 -21.69
CA PHE A 498 31.27 33.88 -21.18
C PHE A 498 32.20 32.73 -20.85
N VAL A 499 33.47 32.88 -21.16
CA VAL A 499 34.54 31.98 -20.74
C VAL A 499 35.53 32.84 -19.95
N TYR A 500 35.73 32.47 -18.69
CA TYR A 500 36.62 33.19 -17.80
C TYR A 500 37.87 32.37 -17.50
N GLY A 501 39.00 33.05 -17.54
CA GLY A 501 40.29 32.46 -17.24
C GLY A 501 40.72 31.43 -18.27
N ASN A 502 41.92 31.62 -18.80
CA ASN A 502 42.53 30.66 -19.74
C ASN A 502 41.61 30.26 -20.92
N ALA A 503 40.82 31.21 -21.42
CA ALA A 503 39.83 30.93 -22.46
C ALA A 503 40.53 30.49 -23.77
N PHE A 504 40.09 29.34 -24.31
CA PHE A 504 40.63 28.78 -25.53
C PHE A 504 39.51 28.20 -26.41
N SER A 505 39.44 28.65 -27.66
CA SER A 505 38.47 28.18 -28.65
C SER A 505 39.21 27.52 -29.84
N ILE A 506 38.77 26.35 -30.21
CA ILE A 506 39.28 25.61 -31.36
C ILE A 506 38.12 25.31 -32.32
N GLU A 507 38.27 25.61 -33.60
CA GLU A 507 37.32 25.22 -34.64
C GLU A 507 38.05 24.35 -35.68
N LYS A 508 37.62 23.10 -35.82
CA LYS A 508 38.14 22.19 -36.83
C LYS A 508 37.59 22.56 -38.20
N LEU A 509 38.50 22.76 -39.15
CA LEU A 509 38.15 23.03 -40.55
C LEU A 509 37.80 21.75 -41.31
N PRO A 510 37.08 21.84 -42.46
CA PRO A 510 36.76 20.68 -43.29
C PRO A 510 37.99 19.86 -43.69
N GLU A 511 39.09 20.52 -43.99
CA GLU A 511 40.39 19.88 -44.11
C GLU A 511 40.94 19.54 -42.74
N ALA A 512 40.76 18.31 -42.31
CA ALA A 512 40.99 17.81 -40.92
C ALA A 512 42.37 18.09 -40.30
N LYS A 513 43.26 18.76 -41.04
CA LYS A 513 44.62 19.11 -40.67
C LYS A 513 44.76 20.50 -40.03
N TYR A 514 43.78 21.39 -40.20
CA TYR A 514 43.86 22.78 -39.82
C TYR A 514 42.76 23.18 -38.84
N TYR A 515 43.08 24.11 -37.93
CA TYR A 515 42.22 24.56 -36.87
C TYR A 515 42.27 26.06 -36.70
N ASN A 516 41.14 26.75 -36.76
CA ASN A 516 41.04 28.11 -36.26
C ASN A 516 41.16 28.08 -34.72
N GLN A 517 41.96 28.97 -34.15
CA GLN A 517 42.26 28.98 -32.73
C GLN A 517 42.20 30.40 -32.21
N ILE A 518 41.65 30.58 -31.01
CA ILE A 518 41.67 31.84 -30.26
C ILE A 518 42.03 31.50 -28.83
N SER A 519 43.08 32.10 -28.33
CA SER A 519 43.51 32.06 -26.93
C SER A 519 43.38 33.43 -26.33
N SER A 520 42.88 33.55 -25.12
CA SER A 520 42.78 34.83 -24.39
C SER A 520 42.61 34.58 -22.90
N LYS A 521 42.65 35.68 -22.10
CA LYS A 521 42.25 35.58 -20.70
C LYS A 521 40.77 35.26 -20.59
N ASP A 522 39.92 36.07 -21.24
CA ASP A 522 38.48 35.90 -21.20
C ASP A 522 37.87 36.05 -22.60
N MET A 523 36.71 35.39 -22.80
CA MET A 523 35.93 35.49 -24.05
C MET A 523 34.44 35.70 -23.72
N ARG A 524 33.74 36.34 -24.68
CA ARG A 524 32.29 36.47 -24.69
C ARG A 524 31.79 36.16 -26.11
N ALA A 525 30.70 35.46 -26.16
CA ALA A 525 29.96 35.21 -27.40
C ALA A 525 28.51 35.62 -27.27
N ASP A 526 27.99 36.40 -28.22
CA ASP A 526 26.59 36.79 -28.31
C ASP A 526 25.90 36.00 -29.44
N PHE A 527 24.68 35.51 -29.14
CA PHE A 527 23.92 34.66 -30.06
C PHE A 527 22.56 35.30 -30.37
N VAL A 528 22.05 35.07 -31.55
CA VAL A 528 20.68 35.39 -31.98
C VAL A 528 20.06 34.13 -32.56
N ASN A 529 18.93 33.69 -31.99
CA ASN A 529 18.27 32.45 -32.37
C ASN A 529 19.23 31.23 -32.33
N GLY A 530 20.07 31.14 -31.29
CA GLY A 530 21.04 30.05 -31.12
C GLY A 530 22.26 30.09 -32.08
N ALA A 531 22.31 31.04 -32.99
CA ALA A 531 23.46 31.21 -33.86
C ALA A 531 24.37 32.34 -33.39
N ILE A 532 25.67 32.07 -33.32
CA ILE A 532 26.68 33.04 -32.92
C ILE A 532 26.69 34.24 -33.88
N ARG A 533 26.77 35.46 -33.32
CA ARG A 533 26.78 36.71 -34.06
C ARG A 533 27.98 37.56 -33.74
N ARG A 534 28.51 37.48 -32.54
CA ARG A 534 29.66 38.25 -32.11
C ARG A 534 30.51 37.45 -31.14
N VAL A 535 31.80 37.56 -31.27
CA VAL A 535 32.80 37.05 -30.34
C VAL A 535 33.72 38.18 -29.96
N ASP A 536 33.84 38.44 -28.65
CA ASP A 536 34.82 39.33 -28.07
C ASP A 536 35.83 38.48 -27.29
N ALA A 537 37.13 38.71 -27.46
CA ALA A 537 38.18 38.12 -26.65
C ALA A 537 39.10 39.24 -26.16
N TRP A 538 39.55 39.18 -24.94
CA TRP A 538 40.41 40.19 -24.32
C TRP A 538 41.40 39.59 -23.33
N GLY A 539 42.53 40.32 -23.20
CA GLY A 539 43.67 39.97 -22.36
C GLY A 539 44.61 38.96 -23.01
N ASN A 540 45.69 39.45 -23.58
CA ASN A 540 46.71 38.67 -24.28
C ASN A 540 46.11 37.71 -25.32
N VAL A 541 45.41 38.28 -26.28
CA VAL A 541 44.71 37.49 -27.30
C VAL A 541 45.70 37.02 -28.38
N GLU A 542 45.73 35.70 -28.59
CA GLU A 542 46.46 35.07 -29.71
C GLU A 542 45.46 34.41 -30.63
N VAL A 543 45.64 34.56 -31.93
CA VAL A 543 44.73 34.04 -32.97
C VAL A 543 45.49 33.31 -34.04
N VAL A 544 45.03 32.12 -34.36
CA VAL A 544 45.37 31.41 -35.60
C VAL A 544 44.07 31.29 -36.41
N PHE A 545 44.11 31.86 -37.63
CA PHE A 545 42.95 31.87 -38.50
C PHE A 545 43.36 31.57 -39.95
N TYR A 546 42.61 30.67 -40.57
CA TYR A 546 42.81 30.28 -41.96
C TYR A 546 41.79 30.98 -42.87
N HIS A 547 42.31 31.71 -43.85
CA HIS A 547 41.48 32.38 -44.81
C HIS A 547 41.02 31.40 -45.90
N THR A 548 39.73 31.46 -46.24
CA THR A 548 39.14 30.65 -47.32
C THR A 548 38.67 31.52 -48.47
N ASP A 549 38.80 31.02 -49.70
CA ASP A 549 38.19 31.63 -50.86
C ASP A 549 36.69 31.30 -50.97
N LYS A 550 36.03 31.79 -52.03
CA LYS A 550 34.57 31.61 -52.24
C LYS A 550 34.16 30.15 -52.36
N ASP A 551 35.02 29.30 -52.86
CA ASP A 551 34.83 27.85 -52.95
C ASP A 551 35.24 27.05 -51.71
N SER A 552 35.59 27.77 -50.61
CA SER A 552 36.06 27.22 -49.34
C SER A 552 37.49 26.64 -49.36
N THR A 553 38.26 26.87 -50.43
CA THR A 553 39.68 26.49 -50.46
C THR A 553 40.50 27.38 -49.54
N LEU A 554 41.43 26.78 -48.78
CA LEU A 554 42.33 27.50 -47.89
C LEU A 554 43.41 28.25 -48.71
N ILE A 555 43.46 29.57 -48.56
CA ILE A 555 44.36 30.43 -49.34
C ILE A 555 45.44 31.07 -48.47
N GLY A 556 45.29 31.13 -47.15
CA GLY A 556 46.28 31.77 -46.32
C GLY A 556 46.07 31.46 -44.83
N HIS A 557 47.14 31.62 -44.08
CA HIS A 557 47.22 31.45 -42.65
C HIS A 557 47.55 32.81 -42.02
N ASN A 558 46.84 33.16 -40.97
CA ASN A 558 47.09 34.38 -40.16
C ASN A 558 47.40 34.00 -38.73
N TYR A 559 48.53 34.40 -38.19
CA TYR A 559 48.87 34.41 -36.78
C TYR A 559 48.88 35.85 -36.28
N THR A 560 48.13 36.17 -35.22
CA THR A 560 48.04 37.52 -34.72
C THR A 560 48.01 37.52 -33.18
N GLU A 561 48.78 38.41 -32.59
CA GLU A 561 48.73 38.77 -31.17
C GLU A 561 48.07 40.16 -31.02
N THR A 562 47.16 40.31 -30.06
CA THR A 562 46.42 41.56 -29.84
C THR A 562 45.93 41.67 -28.41
N ASP A 563 45.65 42.88 -27.92
CA ASP A 563 45.06 43.08 -26.60
C ASP A 563 43.58 42.68 -26.59
N THR A 564 42.87 42.98 -27.67
CA THR A 564 41.44 42.73 -27.81
C THR A 564 41.07 42.33 -29.24
N LEU A 565 40.28 41.28 -29.38
CA LEU A 565 39.67 40.82 -30.63
C LEU A 565 38.17 40.99 -30.56
N ARG A 566 37.56 41.49 -31.63
CA ARG A 566 36.11 41.47 -31.84
C ARG A 566 35.77 40.97 -33.21
N MET A 567 34.97 39.91 -33.29
CA MET A 567 34.50 39.31 -34.53
C MET A 567 33.00 39.44 -34.67
N PHE A 568 32.51 39.75 -35.85
CA PHE A 568 31.10 39.78 -36.22
C PHE A 568 30.84 38.68 -37.27
N ILE A 569 29.80 37.89 -37.02
CA ILE A 569 29.49 36.70 -37.78
C ILE A 569 28.09 36.86 -38.40
N SER A 570 27.97 36.57 -39.68
CA SER A 570 26.71 36.64 -40.44
C SER A 570 25.70 35.58 -40.02
N PRO A 571 24.43 35.73 -40.38
CA PRO A 571 23.40 34.68 -40.20
C PRO A 571 23.78 33.35 -40.85
N VAL A 572 24.54 33.38 -41.95
CA VAL A 572 25.04 32.19 -42.67
C VAL A 572 26.39 31.69 -42.12
N ARG A 573 26.76 32.10 -40.90
CA ARG A 573 27.96 31.69 -40.12
C ARG A 573 29.29 32.05 -40.81
N LYS A 574 29.33 33.09 -41.69
CA LYS A 574 30.57 33.60 -42.30
C LYS A 574 31.06 34.82 -41.51
N LEU A 575 32.38 34.92 -41.34
CA LEU A 575 33.02 36.10 -40.78
C LEU A 575 32.71 37.33 -41.64
N GLN A 576 32.11 38.40 -41.05
CA GLN A 576 31.79 39.65 -41.74
C GLN A 576 32.77 40.73 -41.45
N LYS A 577 33.18 40.86 -40.20
CA LYS A 577 34.06 41.93 -39.75
C LYS A 577 34.90 41.42 -38.58
N ILE A 578 36.15 41.76 -38.58
CA ILE A 578 37.08 41.58 -37.48
C ILE A 578 37.67 42.94 -37.09
N TRP A 579 37.81 43.16 -35.80
CA TRP A 579 38.47 44.33 -35.23
C TRP A 579 39.45 43.86 -34.16
N MET A 580 40.68 44.42 -34.18
CA MET A 580 41.73 44.10 -33.23
C MET A 580 42.39 45.41 -32.77
N SER A 581 42.79 45.49 -31.50
CA SER A 581 43.50 46.64 -30.93
C SER A 581 44.97 46.28 -30.69
N LYS A 582 45.91 47.19 -31.08
CA LYS A 582 47.35 46.96 -30.86
C LYS A 582 47.81 45.59 -31.34
N SER A 583 47.50 45.28 -32.57
CA SER A 583 47.76 43.96 -33.16
C SER A 583 49.13 43.89 -33.80
N ASN A 584 49.81 42.77 -33.59
CA ASN A 584 51.01 42.36 -34.32
C ASN A 584 50.75 40.97 -34.92
N GLY A 585 50.99 40.79 -36.19
CA GLY A 585 50.66 39.52 -36.83
C GLY A 585 51.39 39.27 -38.14
N VAL A 586 51.39 37.99 -38.54
CA VAL A 586 51.98 37.50 -39.79
C VAL A 586 50.92 36.79 -40.59
N ILE A 587 50.81 37.14 -41.86
CA ILE A 587 50.00 36.43 -42.86
C ILE A 587 50.95 35.64 -43.76
N SER A 588 50.73 34.32 -43.85
CA SER A 588 51.55 33.40 -44.65
C SER A 588 50.71 32.68 -45.69
N PRO A 589 51.20 32.45 -46.90
CA PRO A 589 50.56 31.51 -47.80
C PRO A 589 50.54 30.11 -47.19
N MET A 590 49.58 29.27 -47.62
CA MET A 590 49.45 27.90 -47.11
C MET A 590 50.69 27.03 -47.23
N THR A 591 51.55 27.34 -48.25
CA THR A 591 52.80 26.63 -48.55
C THR A 591 53.98 27.08 -47.67
N GLN A 592 53.86 28.19 -46.94
CA GLN A 592 54.97 28.83 -46.19
C GLN A 592 54.60 29.15 -44.73
N ILE A 593 53.70 28.37 -44.14
CA ILE A 593 53.31 28.54 -42.73
C ILE A 593 54.48 28.12 -41.84
N PRO A 594 54.94 29.01 -40.91
CA PRO A 594 55.95 28.63 -39.92
C PRO A 594 55.42 27.51 -39.01
N PRO A 595 56.16 26.43 -38.80
CA PRO A 595 55.68 25.28 -38.01
C PRO A 595 55.30 25.65 -36.57
N ASP A 596 55.97 26.63 -35.98
CA ASP A 596 55.70 27.12 -34.61
C ASP A 596 54.46 28.03 -34.52
N LYS A 597 53.85 28.41 -35.67
CA LYS A 597 52.63 29.22 -35.77
C LYS A 597 51.38 28.42 -36.18
N LEU A 598 51.51 27.12 -36.41
CA LEU A 598 50.38 26.24 -36.75
C LEU A 598 49.41 26.05 -35.59
N THR A 599 49.93 26.02 -34.36
CA THR A 599 49.16 25.83 -33.14
C THR A 599 49.58 26.82 -32.07
N LEU A 600 48.62 27.36 -31.32
CA LEU A 600 48.87 28.20 -30.15
C LEU A 600 49.42 27.38 -28.98
N PRO A 601 50.14 28.00 -28.00
CA PRO A 601 50.73 27.33 -26.83
C PRO A 601 49.68 26.62 -26.07
N ARG A 602 48.88 26.22 -25.79
CA ARG A 602 47.82 25.47 -25.03
C ARG A 602 46.87 24.71 -25.97
N PHE A 603 47.23 24.52 -27.22
CA PHE A 603 46.40 23.75 -28.15
C PHE A 603 46.30 22.30 -27.69
N GLU A 604 45.10 21.85 -27.36
CA GLU A 604 44.81 20.46 -26.98
C GLU A 604 43.39 20.09 -27.41
N LEU A 605 43.26 18.95 -28.08
CA LEU A 605 41.97 18.39 -28.47
C LEU A 605 41.54 17.37 -27.43
N PHE A 606 40.32 17.54 -26.93
CA PHE A 606 39.74 16.67 -25.89
C PHE A 606 38.65 15.76 -26.49
N ASP A 607 38.78 15.35 -27.75
CA ASP A 607 37.78 14.53 -28.46
C ASP A 607 37.48 13.19 -27.73
N GLU A 608 38.47 12.63 -27.00
CA GLU A 608 38.27 11.44 -26.20
C GLU A 608 37.34 11.67 -25.00
N ALA A 609 37.30 12.88 -24.45
CA ALA A 609 36.44 13.24 -23.34
C ALA A 609 35.02 13.59 -23.80
N ARG A 610 34.83 13.87 -25.09
CA ARG A 610 33.53 14.28 -25.65
C ARG A 610 32.51 13.16 -25.59
N PRO A 611 31.33 13.38 -24.99
CA PRO A 611 30.22 12.42 -25.05
C PRO A 611 29.74 12.21 -26.48
N LYS A 612 29.75 10.97 -26.97
CA LYS A 612 29.37 10.62 -28.34
C LYS A 612 27.87 10.44 -28.52
N ASP A 613 27.19 9.94 -27.49
CA ASP A 613 25.77 9.75 -27.47
C ASP A 613 25.21 9.85 -26.01
N LYS A 614 23.91 9.67 -25.87
CA LYS A 614 23.22 9.74 -24.58
C LYS A 614 23.65 8.67 -23.56
N ASN A 615 24.29 7.58 -23.99
CA ASN A 615 24.77 6.52 -23.10
C ASN A 615 26.25 6.76 -22.72
N ASP A 616 26.98 7.47 -23.55
CA ASP A 616 28.40 7.79 -23.31
C ASP A 616 28.61 8.83 -22.19
N ILE A 617 27.52 9.45 -21.71
CA ILE A 617 27.58 10.35 -20.53
C ILE A 617 28.01 9.64 -19.24
N PHE A 618 27.91 8.33 -19.17
CA PHE A 618 28.30 7.54 -18.00
C PHE A 618 29.77 7.10 -18.02
N ARG A 619 30.45 7.33 -19.12
CA ARG A 619 31.85 6.95 -19.24
C ARG A 619 32.75 7.84 -18.39
N LEU A 620 33.50 7.24 -17.47
CA LEU A 620 34.60 7.90 -16.78
C LEU A 620 35.76 8.05 -17.74
N ALA A 621 35.86 9.17 -18.45
CA ALA A 621 37.04 9.43 -19.26
C ALA A 621 38.18 9.90 -18.36
N PRO A 622 39.40 9.30 -18.42
CA PRO A 622 40.51 9.81 -17.66
C PRO A 622 40.83 11.24 -18.10
N ARG A 623 40.72 12.18 -17.18
CA ARG A 623 41.22 13.55 -17.41
C ARG A 623 42.74 13.49 -17.38
N LYS A 624 43.39 13.65 -18.54
CA LYS A 624 44.82 13.96 -18.58
C LYS A 624 44.96 15.37 -18.00
N THR A 625 45.29 15.47 -16.72
CA THR A 625 45.71 16.74 -16.13
C THR A 625 47.11 17.04 -16.70
N SER A 626 47.23 18.00 -17.62
CA SER A 626 48.54 18.53 -17.94
C SER A 626 49.18 19.11 -16.69
N ALA A 627 50.41 18.76 -16.40
CA ALA A 627 51.17 19.19 -15.22
C ALA A 627 51.28 20.72 -15.09
N THR A 628 50.93 21.48 -16.10
CA THR A 628 51.01 22.92 -16.19
C THR A 628 49.86 23.68 -15.58
N VAL A 629 48.73 23.05 -15.24
CA VAL A 629 47.54 23.70 -14.69
C VAL A 629 47.53 23.72 -13.16
N ARG A 630 48.51 23.14 -12.49
CA ARG A 630 48.55 23.02 -11.03
C ARG A 630 48.78 24.32 -10.25
N ASN A 631 49.06 25.47 -10.85
CA ASN A 631 49.49 26.69 -10.16
C ASN A 631 48.46 27.81 -10.06
N SER A 632 47.23 27.69 -10.49
CA SER A 632 46.18 28.65 -10.21
C SER A 632 45.13 28.05 -9.26
N ARG A 633 45.36 28.12 -7.97
CA ARG A 633 44.32 27.93 -6.97
C ARG A 633 43.30 29.07 -7.11
N VAL A 634 42.29 28.91 -7.92
CA VAL A 634 41.05 29.67 -7.78
C VAL A 634 40.41 29.19 -6.50
N SER A 635 40.29 30.04 -5.49
CA SER A 635 39.54 29.76 -4.28
C SER A 635 38.09 29.54 -4.70
N LEU A 636 37.63 28.28 -4.62
CA LEU A 636 36.21 27.97 -4.69
C LEU A 636 35.48 28.74 -3.61
N PRO A 637 34.28 29.28 -3.87
CA PRO A 637 33.45 29.83 -2.81
C PRO A 637 33.33 28.80 -1.69
N PRO A 638 33.37 29.24 -0.40
CA PRO A 638 33.39 28.33 0.73
C PRO A 638 32.23 27.32 0.61
N ARG A 639 32.53 26.06 0.75
CA ARG A 639 31.53 24.98 0.86
C ARG A 639 30.62 25.35 2.01
N GLN A 640 29.42 25.80 1.73
CA GLN A 640 28.39 25.87 2.77
C GLN A 640 28.12 24.39 3.17
N GLN A 641 28.50 24.07 4.39
CA GLN A 641 28.09 22.82 5.02
C GLN A 641 26.55 22.81 5.01
N ILE A 642 26.01 21.76 4.48
CA ILE A 642 24.58 21.47 4.55
C ILE A 642 24.36 20.87 5.94
N GLU A 643 23.89 21.65 6.91
CA GLU A 643 23.24 21.16 8.12
C GLU A 643 21.82 20.68 7.83
#